data_8db896e0b891060a3fd5e6ed4d7bb728
#
_entry.id   8db896e0b891060a3fd5e6ed4d7bb728
#
_cell.length_a   1.000
_cell.length_b   1.000
_cell.length_c   1.000
_cell.angle_alpha   90.00
_cell.angle_beta   90.00
_cell.angle_gamma   90.00
#
_symmetry.space_group_name_H-M   'P 1'
#
loop_
_entity.id
_entity.type
_entity.pdbx_description
1 polymer ?
#
loop_
_entity_poly.entity_id
_entity_poly.type
_entity_poly.pdbx_seq_one_letter_code
_entity_poly.pdbx_strand_id
1 'polypeptide(L)'
;MVCELSRSRDAQVKTSLPRLPAQSETSRQPISPQQHPLDPLTPEEIQRAVAILRQQKPITPEWRFATIQLQEPDRRWMSTWKPGMDWDRQAFVVLLDRSSGSTYEAVVSLSAQQVRSWRLIPGVQPALLDDEVYECDRLLKEDAAFLAALARRGIQDVSLVMVDYWTIGYFGIPAEQGQRLVRGLCFLRSEPCDNGYARPIEGLSPWIDLNRMQVVKIEDRGLWPLPPESSNFDELFFKDFRADLKPLEIIQPQGVSFQVEGHHIRWQKWDLRISFNPREGLVLHQVGYEDQSSPDCGEQSRIRPILYRASVAEMVVPYGDPRDPHFRKNAFDVGEYAIGMQANSLQLGCDCLGEIYYFDAHLHTNSGEPMLLKNAVCMHEEDFGILWKHSDWRTERAQVRRSRRLVISFFTTVGNYDYGFFWYFYQDGTLEFEAKLTGIINTCATLPGEDPEFGTLVAPQLAGLNHQHFFTVRLDMAVDGDHNSLYEVHSQALPLGPENPHGNAFRAQATLLKTEQQAVQSVDPLQGRYWKIVNPQSRNRLGQAVGYKLLPGENVQLLAQPDSWLYRRAGYLTHHLWATPYHPEEKFPAGDYPNQHPGGEGLVNWTQANRSIENTELVLWYSFGCNHLPRPEDWPVMPVSYIGFMLKPVGFFDHNPALDVPPSPPKAKDCCGSSLN
;
A
#
# COMPACT_ATOMS: atom_id res chain seq x y z
N MET A 1 -30.63 20.79 7.33
CA MET A 1 -29.40 21.11 8.05
C MET A 1 -28.43 20.03 7.61
N VAL A 2 -27.70 20.32 6.54
CA VAL A 2 -26.81 19.40 5.86
C VAL A 2 -25.64 19.10 6.78
N CYS A 3 -25.21 17.85 6.86
CA CYS A 3 -24.02 17.41 7.59
C CYS A 3 -22.78 18.04 6.93
N GLU A 4 -22.47 19.32 7.26
CA GLU A 4 -21.27 20.06 6.83
C GLU A 4 -20.10 19.77 7.78
N LEU A 5 -19.79 18.53 8.07
CA LEU A 5 -18.71 18.18 9.01
C LEU A 5 -17.45 17.56 8.36
N SER A 6 -17.34 17.61 7.03
CA SER A 6 -16.12 17.14 6.38
C SER A 6 -15.10 18.22 5.98
N ARG A 7 -15.32 19.51 6.30
CA ARG A 7 -14.42 20.60 5.84
C ARG A 7 -14.12 21.71 6.83
N SER A 8 -14.37 21.59 8.14
CA SER A 8 -13.82 22.56 9.10
C SER A 8 -14.05 22.10 10.54
N ARG A 9 -13.08 21.49 11.15
CA ARG A 9 -12.95 21.49 12.62
C ARG A 9 -11.70 22.26 13.04
N ASP A 10 -11.71 23.57 12.85
CA ASP A 10 -11.08 24.49 13.76
C ASP A 10 -12.10 24.82 14.86
N ALA A 11 -12.38 23.90 15.74
CA ALA A 11 -13.14 24.15 16.96
C ALA A 11 -12.20 24.05 18.15
N GLN A 12 -11.80 25.19 18.65
CA GLN A 12 -11.01 25.44 19.86
C GLN A 12 -11.58 24.68 21.06
N VAL A 13 -10.92 23.62 21.49
CA VAL A 13 -10.99 23.18 22.88
C VAL A 13 -9.89 23.95 23.65
N LYS A 14 -10.27 24.95 24.41
CA LYS A 14 -9.39 25.63 25.35
C LYS A 14 -9.13 24.71 26.53
N THR A 15 -8.04 23.98 26.51
CA THR A 15 -7.37 23.50 27.73
C THR A 15 -6.00 24.15 27.78
N SER A 16 -5.82 24.97 28.82
CA SER A 16 -4.60 25.69 29.12
C SER A 16 -3.54 24.74 29.63
N LEU A 17 -2.59 24.39 28.77
CA LEU A 17 -1.28 23.84 29.16
C LEU A 17 -0.22 24.92 29.03
N PRO A 18 0.82 24.97 29.90
CA PRO A 18 1.78 26.06 29.97
C PRO A 18 2.61 26.15 28.67
N ARG A 19 2.68 27.37 28.13
CA ARG A 19 3.51 27.71 26.96
C ARG A 19 4.98 27.53 27.30
N LEU A 20 5.67 26.71 26.51
CA LEU A 20 7.13 26.77 26.39
C LEU A 20 7.55 28.09 25.73
N PRO A 21 8.69 28.69 26.13
CA PRO A 21 9.08 30.02 25.66
C PRO A 21 9.38 30.01 24.16
N ALA A 22 8.84 31.02 23.49
CA ALA A 22 9.10 31.28 22.07
C ALA A 22 10.60 31.49 21.85
N GLN A 23 11.19 30.70 20.97
CA GLN A 23 12.53 30.96 20.45
C GLN A 23 12.46 32.18 19.52
N SER A 24 13.34 33.16 19.78
CA SER A 24 13.47 34.40 19.05
C SER A 24 13.75 34.17 17.58
N GLU A 25 12.91 34.74 16.69
CA GLU A 25 13.16 34.89 15.27
C GLU A 25 14.45 35.70 15.03
N THR A 26 15.55 35.03 14.76
CA THR A 26 16.67 35.63 14.06
C THR A 26 16.51 35.29 12.57
N SER A 27 16.30 36.34 11.77
CA SER A 27 16.21 36.32 10.32
C SER A 27 17.49 35.71 9.71
N ARG A 28 17.49 34.40 9.49
CA ARG A 28 18.37 33.76 8.51
C ARG A 28 17.48 33.44 7.31
N GLN A 29 17.84 34.02 6.16
CA GLN A 29 17.32 33.52 4.88
C GLN A 29 17.60 32.02 4.84
N PRO A 30 16.59 31.15 4.61
CA PRO A 30 16.83 29.72 4.49
C PRO A 30 17.70 29.53 3.26
N ILE A 31 18.93 29.01 3.45
CA ILE A 31 19.65 28.32 2.39
C ILE A 31 18.72 27.17 2.02
N SER A 32 18.19 27.18 0.80
CA SER A 32 17.38 26.10 0.25
C SER A 32 18.16 24.80 0.48
N PRO A 33 17.67 23.83 1.25
CA PRO A 33 18.35 22.56 1.38
C PRO A 33 18.49 22.01 -0.03
N GLN A 34 19.68 21.55 -0.38
CA GLN A 34 19.97 21.06 -1.71
C GLN A 34 19.08 19.85 -1.99
N GLN A 35 18.10 20.00 -2.87
CA GLN A 35 17.06 19.00 -3.13
C GLN A 35 17.71 17.70 -3.64
N HIS A 36 17.32 16.58 -3.07
CA HIS A 36 17.79 15.27 -3.52
C HIS A 36 17.00 14.82 -4.77
N PRO A 37 17.64 14.14 -5.76
CA PRO A 37 16.95 13.73 -6.99
C PRO A 37 15.71 12.86 -6.80
N LEU A 38 15.62 12.09 -5.68
CA LEU A 38 14.47 11.23 -5.34
C LEU A 38 13.42 11.93 -4.47
N ASP A 39 13.61 13.19 -4.08
CA ASP A 39 12.58 13.92 -3.33
C ASP A 39 11.33 14.12 -4.21
N PRO A 40 10.10 14.00 -3.68
CA PRO A 40 8.87 14.20 -4.46
C PRO A 40 8.79 15.61 -5.05
N LEU A 41 7.91 15.81 -6.02
CA LEU A 41 7.68 17.12 -6.62
C LEU A 41 7.10 18.09 -5.58
N THR A 42 7.59 19.35 -5.61
CA THR A 42 6.98 20.43 -4.83
C THR A 42 5.74 20.98 -5.54
N PRO A 43 4.87 21.74 -4.82
CA PRO A 43 3.73 22.42 -5.44
C PRO A 43 4.12 23.29 -6.65
N GLU A 44 5.23 24.04 -6.52
CA GLU A 44 5.74 24.89 -7.57
C GLU A 44 6.25 24.09 -8.78
N GLU A 45 6.81 22.91 -8.56
CA GLU A 45 7.25 22.00 -9.61
C GLU A 45 6.05 21.41 -10.35
N ILE A 46 4.97 21.02 -9.63
CA ILE A 46 3.72 20.56 -10.23
C ILE A 46 3.11 21.67 -11.10
N GLN A 47 2.95 22.88 -10.58
CA GLN A 47 2.45 24.04 -11.35
C GLN A 47 3.29 24.31 -12.59
N ARG A 48 4.61 24.28 -12.46
CA ARG A 48 5.55 24.48 -13.57
C ARG A 48 5.42 23.42 -14.65
N ALA A 49 5.31 22.14 -14.27
CA ALA A 49 5.10 21.03 -15.21
C ALA A 49 3.81 21.21 -16.03
N VAL A 50 2.73 21.57 -15.35
CA VAL A 50 1.42 21.84 -16.00
C VAL A 50 1.51 23.07 -16.93
N ALA A 51 2.13 24.14 -16.49
CA ALA A 51 2.30 25.36 -17.31
C ALA A 51 3.09 25.07 -18.61
N ILE A 52 4.21 24.34 -18.50
CA ILE A 52 5.02 23.92 -19.66
C ILE A 52 4.20 23.07 -20.62
N LEU A 53 3.44 22.11 -20.11
CA LEU A 53 2.59 21.24 -20.93
C LEU A 53 1.52 22.05 -21.66
N ARG A 54 0.78 22.93 -20.97
CA ARG A 54 -0.26 23.77 -21.57
C ARG A 54 0.29 24.73 -22.62
N GLN A 55 1.54 25.20 -22.44
CA GLN A 55 2.20 26.08 -23.43
C GLN A 55 2.65 25.33 -24.69
N GLN A 56 3.12 24.07 -24.55
CA GLN A 56 3.79 23.35 -25.63
C GLN A 56 2.94 22.29 -26.30
N LYS A 57 1.77 21.93 -25.71
CA LYS A 57 0.86 20.87 -26.19
C LYS A 57 -0.57 21.38 -26.28
N PRO A 58 -1.42 20.80 -27.15
CA PRO A 58 -2.78 21.26 -27.40
C PRO A 58 -3.76 20.82 -26.28
N ILE A 59 -3.43 21.13 -25.03
CA ILE A 59 -4.23 20.76 -23.86
C ILE A 59 -5.38 21.76 -23.70
N THR A 60 -6.60 21.28 -23.84
CA THR A 60 -7.84 22.06 -23.68
C THR A 60 -8.43 21.84 -22.27
N PRO A 61 -9.50 22.54 -21.87
CA PRO A 61 -10.21 22.28 -20.61
C PRO A 61 -10.81 20.86 -20.47
N GLU A 62 -11.01 20.15 -21.60
CA GLU A 62 -11.49 18.77 -21.60
C GLU A 62 -10.44 17.74 -21.19
N TRP A 63 -9.17 18.14 -21.15
CA TRP A 63 -8.10 17.26 -20.70
C TRP A 63 -8.03 17.18 -19.18
N ARG A 64 -7.73 15.99 -18.71
CA ARG A 64 -7.53 15.68 -17.28
C ARG A 64 -6.12 15.20 -17.02
N PHE A 65 -5.54 15.66 -15.93
CA PHE A 65 -4.28 15.16 -15.40
C PHE A 65 -4.61 13.96 -14.49
N ALA A 66 -4.32 12.76 -14.97
CA ALA A 66 -4.56 11.53 -14.22
C ALA A 66 -3.40 11.22 -13.25
N THR A 67 -2.17 11.63 -13.60
CA THR A 67 -0.99 11.47 -12.75
C THR A 67 -0.03 12.61 -13.01
N ILE A 68 0.49 13.23 -11.94
CA ILE A 68 1.66 14.12 -11.98
C ILE A 68 2.57 13.68 -10.84
N GLN A 69 3.74 13.18 -11.15
CA GLN A 69 4.71 12.71 -10.16
C GLN A 69 6.13 12.91 -10.61
N LEU A 70 7.08 12.71 -9.72
CA LEU A 70 8.49 12.69 -10.07
C LEU A 70 8.76 11.63 -11.14
N GLN A 71 9.46 11.99 -12.21
CA GLN A 71 10.16 11.02 -13.05
C GLN A 71 11.45 10.65 -12.30
N GLU A 72 11.39 9.50 -11.60
CA GLU A 72 12.57 9.04 -10.84
C GLU A 72 13.78 8.91 -11.79
N PRO A 73 14.97 9.38 -11.38
CA PRO A 73 16.19 9.18 -12.15
C PRO A 73 16.53 7.69 -12.28
N ASP A 74 17.24 7.34 -13.35
CA ASP A 74 17.74 5.99 -13.55
C ASP A 74 18.62 5.54 -12.37
N ARG A 75 18.45 4.28 -11.90
CA ARG A 75 19.18 3.73 -10.76
C ARG A 75 20.69 3.80 -10.94
N ARG A 76 21.20 3.52 -12.14
CA ARG A 76 22.63 3.53 -12.42
C ARG A 76 23.21 4.93 -12.38
N TRP A 77 22.44 5.91 -12.83
CA TRP A 77 22.82 7.32 -12.68
C TRP A 77 22.82 7.71 -11.19
N MET A 78 21.81 7.30 -10.43
CA MET A 78 21.73 7.58 -8.99
C MET A 78 22.92 7.02 -8.20
N SER A 79 23.47 5.87 -8.59
CA SER A 79 24.65 5.30 -7.94
C SER A 79 25.93 6.15 -8.10
N THR A 80 25.94 7.03 -9.08
CA THR A 80 27.06 7.96 -9.36
C THR A 80 26.82 9.37 -8.83
N TRP A 81 25.57 9.69 -8.49
CA TRP A 81 25.19 11.04 -8.05
C TRP A 81 25.82 11.38 -6.68
N LYS A 82 26.22 12.64 -6.55
CA LYS A 82 26.72 13.24 -5.30
C LYS A 82 26.07 14.58 -5.06
N PRO A 83 25.89 15.01 -3.79
CA PRO A 83 25.41 16.34 -3.48
C PRO A 83 26.25 17.41 -4.20
N GLY A 84 25.56 18.35 -4.89
CA GLY A 84 26.18 19.40 -5.71
C GLY A 84 26.30 19.10 -7.20
N MET A 85 26.00 17.88 -7.64
CA MET A 85 25.91 17.58 -9.07
C MET A 85 24.60 18.10 -9.65
N ASP A 86 24.67 18.75 -10.78
CA ASP A 86 23.49 19.16 -11.55
C ASP A 86 22.80 17.94 -12.17
N TRP A 87 21.45 17.97 -12.20
CA TRP A 87 20.65 16.97 -12.89
C TRP A 87 19.42 17.58 -13.57
N ASP A 88 18.86 16.88 -14.54
CA ASP A 88 17.62 17.29 -15.20
C ASP A 88 16.41 16.82 -14.35
N ARG A 89 15.87 17.72 -13.54
CA ARG A 89 14.68 17.49 -12.73
C ARG A 89 13.46 17.34 -13.63
N GLN A 90 12.78 16.20 -13.57
CA GLN A 90 11.70 15.86 -14.50
C GLN A 90 10.42 15.45 -13.79
N ALA A 91 9.29 15.78 -14.38
CA ALA A 91 7.97 15.28 -13.99
C ALA A 91 7.46 14.28 -15.04
N PHE A 92 6.92 13.16 -14.57
CA PHE A 92 6.12 12.22 -15.35
C PHE A 92 4.64 12.57 -15.21
N VAL A 93 3.95 12.65 -16.34
CA VAL A 93 2.54 13.07 -16.37
C VAL A 93 1.73 12.13 -17.26
N VAL A 94 0.60 11.66 -16.75
CA VAL A 94 -0.42 10.94 -17.51
C VAL A 94 -1.62 11.85 -17.71
N LEU A 95 -2.08 11.98 -18.96
CA LEU A 95 -3.21 12.82 -19.34
C LEU A 95 -4.29 11.99 -20.05
N LEU A 96 -5.54 12.34 -19.78
CA LEU A 96 -6.73 11.83 -20.48
C LEU A 96 -7.34 12.98 -21.29
N ASP A 97 -7.42 12.82 -22.60
CA ASP A 97 -8.27 13.66 -23.46
C ASP A 97 -9.69 13.05 -23.47
N ARG A 98 -10.61 13.63 -22.71
CA ARG A 98 -12.01 13.13 -22.61
C ARG A 98 -12.76 13.21 -23.94
N SER A 99 -12.39 14.15 -24.82
CA SER A 99 -13.07 14.32 -26.11
C SER A 99 -12.85 13.15 -27.06
N SER A 100 -11.67 12.55 -27.01
CA SER A 100 -11.28 11.40 -27.84
C SER A 100 -11.19 10.08 -27.06
N GLY A 101 -11.20 10.12 -25.71
CA GLY A 101 -10.93 8.97 -24.83
C GLY A 101 -9.46 8.51 -24.90
N SER A 102 -8.55 9.37 -25.35
CA SER A 102 -7.15 9.01 -25.57
C SER A 102 -6.27 9.31 -24.35
N THR A 103 -5.40 8.36 -24.02
CA THR A 103 -4.41 8.50 -22.93
C THR A 103 -3.05 8.91 -23.50
N TYR A 104 -2.43 9.89 -22.87
CA TYR A 104 -1.10 10.38 -23.22
C TYR A 104 -0.15 10.32 -22.04
N GLU A 105 1.10 10.02 -22.30
CA GLU A 105 2.20 10.17 -21.36
C GLU A 105 3.11 11.31 -21.79
N ALA A 106 3.57 12.05 -20.81
CA ALA A 106 4.55 13.11 -21.00
C ALA A 106 5.67 13.05 -19.97
N VAL A 107 6.89 13.35 -20.39
CA VAL A 107 8.01 13.66 -19.51
C VAL A 107 8.36 15.13 -19.70
N VAL A 108 8.33 15.89 -18.62
CA VAL A 108 8.57 17.33 -18.61
C VAL A 108 9.85 17.64 -17.85
N SER A 109 10.84 18.20 -18.53
CA SER A 109 12.03 18.74 -17.88
C SER A 109 11.70 20.09 -17.24
N LEU A 110 11.76 20.12 -15.92
CA LEU A 110 11.58 21.34 -15.13
C LEU A 110 12.80 22.26 -15.22
N SER A 111 13.99 21.67 -15.33
CA SER A 111 15.25 22.41 -15.47
C SER A 111 15.37 23.09 -16.83
N ALA A 112 15.07 22.38 -17.91
CA ALA A 112 15.12 22.92 -19.28
C ALA A 112 13.82 23.58 -19.72
N GLN A 113 12.75 23.54 -18.93
CA GLN A 113 11.42 24.10 -19.20
C GLN A 113 10.84 23.64 -20.57
N GLN A 114 10.92 22.31 -20.80
CA GLN A 114 10.45 21.74 -22.07
C GLN A 114 9.87 20.34 -21.88
N VAL A 115 8.94 19.97 -22.77
CA VAL A 115 8.43 18.60 -22.89
C VAL A 115 9.48 17.75 -23.60
N ARG A 116 10.04 16.77 -22.87
CA ARG A 116 11.04 15.81 -23.38
C ARG A 116 10.40 14.67 -24.17
N SER A 117 9.24 14.22 -23.73
CA SER A 117 8.49 13.12 -24.36
C SER A 117 7.00 13.46 -24.35
N TRP A 118 6.34 13.08 -25.41
CA TRP A 118 4.88 13.18 -25.56
C TRP A 118 4.41 11.99 -26.40
N ARG A 119 3.72 11.04 -25.77
CA ARG A 119 3.34 9.78 -26.41
C ARG A 119 1.83 9.56 -26.25
N LEU A 120 1.14 9.24 -27.33
CA LEU A 120 -0.19 8.60 -27.28
C LEU A 120 0.00 7.14 -26.90
N ILE A 121 -0.74 6.68 -25.90
CA ILE A 121 -0.76 5.28 -25.49
C ILE A 121 -2.10 4.69 -25.98
N PRO A 122 -2.09 3.90 -27.06
CA PRO A 122 -3.33 3.47 -27.68
C PRO A 122 -4.03 2.37 -26.88
N GLY A 123 -5.36 2.43 -26.82
CA GLY A 123 -6.19 1.35 -26.31
C GLY A 123 -6.17 1.15 -24.80
N VAL A 124 -5.63 2.12 -24.04
CA VAL A 124 -5.55 2.08 -22.57
C VAL A 124 -6.32 3.22 -21.94
N GLN A 125 -6.61 3.04 -20.65
CA GLN A 125 -7.30 4.04 -19.83
C GLN A 125 -6.55 4.25 -18.51
N PRO A 126 -6.40 5.50 -18.04
CA PRO A 126 -5.84 5.76 -16.73
C PRO A 126 -6.79 5.34 -15.61
N ALA A 127 -6.33 5.44 -14.37
CA ALA A 127 -7.15 5.25 -13.18
C ALA A 127 -8.42 6.12 -13.22
N LEU A 128 -9.44 5.76 -12.45
CA LEU A 128 -10.60 6.61 -12.17
C LEU A 128 -10.15 7.92 -11.54
N LEU A 129 -10.81 8.99 -11.90
CA LEU A 129 -10.48 10.34 -11.44
C LEU A 129 -11.54 10.82 -10.45
N ASP A 130 -11.14 11.56 -9.44
CA ASP A 130 -12.05 12.01 -8.39
C ASP A 130 -13.18 12.89 -8.93
N ASP A 131 -12.89 13.77 -9.90
CA ASP A 131 -13.90 14.62 -10.52
C ASP A 131 -14.93 13.80 -11.33
N GLU A 132 -14.54 12.67 -11.93
CA GLU A 132 -15.47 11.76 -12.62
C GLU A 132 -16.50 11.18 -11.65
N VAL A 133 -16.09 10.80 -10.43
CA VAL A 133 -16.99 10.25 -9.41
C VAL A 133 -18.03 11.28 -8.97
N TYR A 134 -17.61 12.51 -8.70
CA TYR A 134 -18.53 13.60 -8.33
C TYR A 134 -19.47 13.99 -9.46
N GLU A 135 -18.98 14.03 -10.71
CA GLU A 135 -19.81 14.31 -11.89
C GLU A 135 -20.84 13.20 -12.11
N CYS A 136 -20.48 11.92 -11.92
CA CYS A 136 -21.39 10.78 -11.99
C CYS A 136 -22.52 10.87 -10.98
N ASP A 137 -22.21 11.19 -9.72
CA ASP A 137 -23.22 11.29 -8.66
C ASP A 137 -24.26 12.39 -8.96
N ARG A 138 -23.80 13.55 -9.42
CA ARG A 138 -24.68 14.64 -9.83
C ARG A 138 -25.54 14.25 -11.02
N LEU A 139 -24.94 13.70 -12.08
CA LEU A 139 -25.62 13.28 -13.29
C LEU A 139 -26.71 12.23 -13.00
N LEU A 140 -26.37 11.23 -12.19
CA LEU A 140 -27.28 10.12 -11.89
C LEU A 140 -28.49 10.58 -11.06
N LYS A 141 -28.29 11.49 -10.11
CA LYS A 141 -29.37 12.04 -9.27
C LYS A 141 -30.37 12.94 -10.06
N GLU A 142 -30.03 13.35 -11.28
CA GLU A 142 -30.86 14.09 -12.17
C GLU A 142 -31.50 13.18 -13.30
N ASP A 143 -31.03 11.92 -13.41
CA ASP A 143 -31.49 11.01 -14.48
C ASP A 143 -32.92 10.49 -14.25
N ALA A 144 -33.80 10.71 -15.21
CA ALA A 144 -35.23 10.36 -15.10
C ALA A 144 -35.46 8.84 -14.97
N ALA A 145 -34.67 8.01 -15.64
CA ALA A 145 -34.85 6.55 -15.60
C ALA A 145 -34.37 6.00 -14.23
N PHE A 146 -33.28 6.57 -13.67
CA PHE A 146 -32.82 6.23 -12.33
C PHE A 146 -33.84 6.64 -11.26
N LEU A 147 -34.35 7.87 -11.31
CA LEU A 147 -35.39 8.36 -10.41
C LEU A 147 -36.67 7.51 -10.48
N ALA A 148 -37.08 7.10 -11.68
CA ALA A 148 -38.20 6.21 -11.83
C ALA A 148 -37.95 4.81 -11.24
N ALA A 149 -36.73 4.29 -11.34
CA ALA A 149 -36.34 3.02 -10.73
C ALA A 149 -36.37 3.08 -9.20
N LEU A 150 -35.91 4.19 -8.62
CA LEU A 150 -35.99 4.46 -7.17
C LEU A 150 -37.44 4.58 -6.69
N ALA A 151 -38.26 5.33 -7.44
CA ALA A 151 -39.69 5.50 -7.11
C ALA A 151 -40.46 4.16 -7.08
N ARG A 152 -40.15 3.20 -7.99
CA ARG A 152 -40.70 1.85 -7.95
C ARG A 152 -40.34 1.07 -6.66
N ARG A 153 -39.24 1.43 -6.01
CA ARG A 153 -38.78 0.88 -4.73
C ARG A 153 -39.27 1.66 -3.51
N GLY A 154 -40.16 2.66 -3.75
CA GLY A 154 -40.69 3.52 -2.71
C GLY A 154 -39.66 4.58 -2.18
N ILE A 155 -38.52 4.74 -2.85
CA ILE A 155 -37.48 5.70 -2.52
C ILE A 155 -37.81 7.01 -3.23
N GLN A 156 -38.12 8.06 -2.46
CA GLN A 156 -38.51 9.37 -2.97
C GLN A 156 -37.40 10.41 -2.80
N ASP A 157 -36.62 10.31 -1.73
CA ASP A 157 -35.52 11.23 -1.45
C ASP A 157 -34.21 10.68 -2.02
N VAL A 158 -33.83 11.15 -3.19
CA VAL A 158 -32.60 10.76 -3.86
C VAL A 158 -31.33 11.26 -3.15
N SER A 159 -31.45 12.27 -2.28
CA SER A 159 -30.30 12.79 -1.50
C SER A 159 -29.78 11.77 -0.49
N LEU A 160 -30.60 10.80 -0.09
CA LEU A 160 -30.23 9.70 0.80
C LEU A 160 -29.64 8.49 0.05
N VAL A 161 -29.65 8.51 -1.29
CA VAL A 161 -29.06 7.44 -2.10
C VAL A 161 -27.56 7.69 -2.22
N MET A 162 -26.78 6.71 -1.79
CA MET A 162 -25.33 6.62 -1.95
C MET A 162 -25.02 5.66 -3.11
N VAL A 163 -24.06 6.01 -3.96
CA VAL A 163 -23.64 5.17 -5.07
C VAL A 163 -22.12 5.04 -5.08
N ASP A 164 -21.66 3.79 -5.03
CA ASP A 164 -20.25 3.46 -5.22
C ASP A 164 -20.02 3.15 -6.70
N TYR A 165 -19.11 3.89 -7.33
CA TYR A 165 -18.76 3.72 -8.74
C TYR A 165 -17.55 2.81 -8.90
N TRP A 166 -17.79 1.65 -9.53
CA TRP A 166 -16.77 0.64 -9.80
C TRP A 166 -16.41 0.65 -11.28
N THR A 167 -15.14 0.44 -11.59
CA THR A 167 -14.73 0.10 -12.96
C THR A 167 -15.44 -1.18 -13.38
N ILE A 168 -15.79 -1.29 -14.65
CA ILE A 168 -16.52 -2.48 -15.13
C ILE A 168 -15.61 -3.71 -15.31
N GLY A 169 -14.29 -3.54 -15.18
CA GLY A 169 -13.30 -4.56 -15.50
C GLY A 169 -13.28 -4.89 -17.00
N TYR A 170 -12.82 -6.08 -17.34
CA TYR A 170 -12.80 -6.58 -18.72
C TYR A 170 -13.33 -8.00 -18.79
N PHE A 171 -14.33 -8.24 -19.66
CA PHE A 171 -15.01 -9.53 -19.83
C PHE A 171 -15.18 -9.95 -21.31
N GLY A 172 -14.41 -9.34 -22.22
CA GLY A 172 -14.44 -9.65 -23.64
C GLY A 172 -15.74 -9.27 -24.36
N ILE A 173 -16.55 -8.38 -23.79
CA ILE A 173 -17.83 -7.94 -24.36
C ILE A 173 -17.58 -6.86 -25.41
N PRO A 174 -17.87 -7.09 -26.71
CA PRO A 174 -17.53 -6.14 -27.76
C PRO A 174 -18.14 -4.74 -27.60
N ALA A 175 -19.34 -4.66 -27.03
CA ALA A 175 -20.04 -3.39 -26.80
C ALA A 175 -19.38 -2.51 -25.74
N GLU A 176 -18.49 -3.05 -24.92
CA GLU A 176 -17.78 -2.32 -23.85
C GLU A 176 -16.37 -1.83 -24.29
N GLN A 177 -15.89 -2.35 -25.42
CA GLN A 177 -14.54 -2.04 -25.89
C GLN A 177 -14.43 -0.59 -26.38
N GLY A 178 -13.34 0.07 -25.95
CA GLY A 178 -13.06 1.45 -26.32
C GLY A 178 -13.93 2.51 -25.61
N GLN A 179 -14.79 2.08 -24.67
CA GLN A 179 -15.57 2.97 -23.81
C GLN A 179 -14.94 3.06 -22.42
N ARG A 180 -15.00 4.24 -21.79
CA ARG A 180 -14.60 4.44 -20.39
C ARG A 180 -15.85 4.37 -19.51
N LEU A 181 -16.09 3.22 -18.92
CA LEU A 181 -17.34 2.92 -18.23
C LEU A 181 -17.16 2.69 -16.74
N VAL A 182 -18.10 3.15 -15.95
CA VAL A 182 -18.30 2.76 -14.56
C VAL A 182 -19.68 2.20 -14.36
N ARG A 183 -19.80 1.44 -13.28
CA ARG A 183 -21.05 0.84 -12.82
C ARG A 183 -21.29 1.21 -11.37
N GLY A 184 -22.50 1.66 -11.05
CA GLY A 184 -22.90 2.03 -9.71
C GLY A 184 -23.44 0.84 -8.91
N LEU A 185 -23.02 0.74 -7.66
CA LEU A 185 -23.67 -0.03 -6.61
C LEU A 185 -24.44 0.94 -5.73
N CYS A 186 -25.74 0.73 -5.59
CA CYS A 186 -26.62 1.68 -4.94
C CYS A 186 -26.96 1.25 -3.51
N PHE A 187 -26.98 2.20 -2.61
CA PHE A 187 -27.30 2.02 -1.18
C PHE A 187 -28.24 3.12 -0.72
N LEU A 188 -29.05 2.84 0.30
CA LEU A 188 -29.98 3.82 0.86
C LEU A 188 -29.63 4.11 2.32
N ARG A 189 -29.42 5.39 2.65
CA ARG A 189 -29.39 5.88 4.02
C ARG A 189 -30.81 6.18 4.51
N SER A 190 -31.07 6.03 5.80
CA SER A 190 -32.33 6.52 6.39
C SER A 190 -32.23 7.98 6.85
N GLU A 191 -31.01 8.45 7.08
CA GLU A 191 -30.67 9.84 7.41
C GLU A 191 -29.27 10.17 6.91
N PRO A 192 -28.87 11.44 6.76
CA PRO A 192 -27.62 11.84 6.09
C PRO A 192 -26.33 11.21 6.64
N CYS A 193 -26.27 10.93 7.95
CA CYS A 193 -25.10 10.37 8.62
C CYS A 193 -25.18 8.86 8.88
N ASP A 194 -26.18 8.18 8.31
CA ASP A 194 -26.42 6.75 8.47
C ASP A 194 -25.36 5.90 7.74
N ASN A 195 -25.12 4.67 8.22
CA ASN A 195 -24.28 3.70 7.51
C ASN A 195 -24.98 3.26 6.20
N GLY A 196 -24.54 3.82 5.07
CA GLY A 196 -25.15 3.53 3.77
C GLY A 196 -25.06 2.05 3.39
N TYR A 197 -23.96 1.37 3.70
CA TYR A 197 -23.73 -0.03 3.35
C TYR A 197 -24.67 -1.02 4.05
N ALA A 198 -25.42 -0.57 5.05
CA ALA A 198 -26.44 -1.38 5.73
C ALA A 198 -27.67 -1.69 4.86
N ARG A 199 -27.91 -0.90 3.82
CA ARG A 199 -29.12 -1.04 2.97
C ARG A 199 -28.80 -0.98 1.49
N PRO A 200 -28.18 -2.03 0.91
CA PRO A 200 -27.99 -2.13 -0.52
C PRO A 200 -29.34 -2.14 -1.25
N ILE A 201 -29.44 -1.33 -2.31
CA ILE A 201 -30.60 -1.33 -3.23
C ILE A 201 -30.34 -2.39 -4.29
N GLU A 202 -30.59 -3.64 -3.91
CA GLU A 202 -30.28 -4.79 -4.75
C GLU A 202 -31.06 -4.76 -6.06
N GLY A 203 -30.46 -5.28 -7.13
CA GLY A 203 -31.04 -5.35 -8.46
C GLY A 203 -31.06 -4.02 -9.24
N LEU A 204 -30.52 -2.93 -8.68
CA LEU A 204 -30.42 -1.64 -9.36
C LEU A 204 -28.95 -1.27 -9.58
N SER A 205 -28.55 -1.12 -10.84
CA SER A 205 -27.18 -0.77 -11.19
C SER A 205 -27.11 0.16 -12.41
N PRO A 206 -26.78 1.45 -12.21
CA PRO A 206 -26.57 2.40 -13.28
C PRO A 206 -25.21 2.19 -13.95
N TRP A 207 -25.14 2.44 -15.26
CA TRP A 207 -23.92 2.45 -16.06
C TRP A 207 -23.71 3.84 -16.66
N ILE A 208 -22.49 4.36 -16.54
CA ILE A 208 -22.16 5.71 -17.00
C ILE A 208 -20.91 5.66 -17.87
N ASP A 209 -20.99 6.35 -19.03
CA ASP A 209 -19.85 6.65 -19.90
C ASP A 209 -19.16 7.91 -19.37
N LEU A 210 -17.95 7.78 -18.87
CA LEU A 210 -17.18 8.85 -18.24
C LEU A 210 -16.63 9.87 -19.26
N ASN A 211 -16.36 9.44 -20.48
CA ASN A 211 -15.88 10.36 -21.52
C ASN A 211 -16.99 11.32 -21.97
N ARG A 212 -18.21 10.80 -22.11
CA ARG A 212 -19.39 11.58 -22.51
C ARG A 212 -20.15 12.16 -21.34
N MET A 213 -19.89 11.67 -20.15
CA MET A 213 -20.64 11.94 -18.92
C MET A 213 -22.15 11.75 -19.15
N GLN A 214 -22.51 10.51 -19.49
CA GLN A 214 -23.87 10.11 -19.79
C GLN A 214 -24.26 8.79 -19.14
N VAL A 215 -25.46 8.72 -18.57
CA VAL A 215 -26.06 7.46 -18.17
C VAL A 215 -26.41 6.67 -19.44
N VAL A 216 -25.71 5.54 -19.65
CA VAL A 216 -25.91 4.71 -20.85
C VAL A 216 -26.91 3.61 -20.64
N LYS A 217 -27.12 3.21 -19.36
CA LYS A 217 -28.05 2.12 -19.03
C LYS A 217 -28.41 2.18 -17.55
N ILE A 218 -29.67 1.93 -17.23
CA ILE A 218 -30.15 1.59 -15.89
C ILE A 218 -30.53 0.12 -15.89
N GLU A 219 -29.73 -0.72 -15.23
CA GLU A 219 -30.12 -2.13 -15.05
C GLU A 219 -31.03 -2.24 -13.84
N ASP A 220 -32.25 -2.68 -14.08
CA ASP A 220 -33.26 -2.92 -13.05
C ASP A 220 -33.75 -4.37 -13.17
N ARG A 221 -33.27 -5.22 -12.27
CA ARG A 221 -33.48 -6.67 -12.29
C ARG A 221 -34.59 -7.15 -11.37
N GLY A 222 -35.35 -6.23 -10.81
CA GLY A 222 -36.44 -6.55 -9.90
C GLY A 222 -36.33 -5.81 -8.57
N LEU A 223 -37.24 -6.16 -7.66
CA LEU A 223 -37.37 -5.51 -6.36
C LEU A 223 -36.95 -6.49 -5.27
N TRP A 224 -35.97 -6.07 -4.47
CA TRP A 224 -35.55 -6.73 -3.25
C TRP A 224 -35.99 -5.90 -2.04
N PRO A 225 -36.35 -6.54 -0.92
CA PRO A 225 -36.59 -5.81 0.31
C PRO A 225 -35.28 -5.17 0.80
N LEU A 226 -35.39 -3.95 1.30
CA LEU A 226 -34.26 -3.30 1.97
C LEU A 226 -34.00 -3.96 3.31
N PRO A 227 -32.76 -4.26 3.69
CA PRO A 227 -32.41 -4.73 5.04
C PRO A 227 -32.94 -3.77 6.10
N PRO A 228 -33.50 -4.29 7.22
CA PRO A 228 -34.25 -3.47 8.18
C PRO A 228 -33.39 -2.67 9.15
N GLU A 229 -32.13 -3.07 9.37
CA GLU A 229 -31.25 -2.47 10.37
C GLU A 229 -30.36 -1.37 9.79
N SER A 230 -30.10 -0.30 10.56
CA SER A 230 -29.17 0.78 10.17
C SER A 230 -27.72 0.42 10.40
N SER A 231 -27.45 -0.43 11.40
CA SER A 231 -26.12 -0.93 11.75
C SER A 231 -25.07 0.21 11.87
N ASN A 232 -25.44 1.27 12.54
CA ASN A 232 -24.58 2.41 12.77
C ASN A 232 -23.51 2.10 13.82
N PHE A 233 -22.29 2.60 13.63
CA PHE A 233 -21.16 2.43 14.55
C PHE A 233 -20.52 3.76 14.97
N ASP A 234 -20.89 4.86 14.34
CA ASP A 234 -20.43 6.20 14.68
C ASP A 234 -20.88 6.59 16.11
N GLU A 235 -20.05 7.33 16.84
CA GLU A 235 -20.34 7.82 18.19
C GLU A 235 -21.56 8.78 18.27
N LEU A 236 -22.07 9.23 17.13
CA LEU A 236 -23.36 9.94 17.07
C LEU A 236 -24.51 9.02 17.46
N PHE A 237 -24.44 7.75 17.08
CA PHE A 237 -25.49 6.75 17.27
C PHE A 237 -25.17 5.77 18.41
N PHE A 238 -23.90 5.37 18.57
CA PHE A 238 -23.46 4.40 19.57
C PHE A 238 -22.97 5.12 20.83
N LYS A 239 -23.53 4.79 22.00
CA LYS A 239 -23.22 5.46 23.28
C LYS A 239 -22.72 4.52 24.38
N ASP A 240 -22.79 3.22 24.17
CA ASP A 240 -22.52 2.18 25.18
C ASP A 240 -21.05 1.78 25.19
N PHE A 241 -20.17 2.72 25.57
CA PHE A 241 -18.73 2.47 25.63
C PHE A 241 -18.31 1.73 26.90
N ARG A 242 -17.22 0.96 26.81
CA ARG A 242 -16.61 0.28 27.98
C ARG A 242 -16.11 1.33 28.98
N ALA A 243 -16.54 1.20 30.24
CA ALA A 243 -16.17 2.15 31.30
C ALA A 243 -14.87 1.79 32.02
N ASP A 244 -14.35 0.56 31.83
CA ASP A 244 -13.17 0.04 32.53
C ASP A 244 -11.86 0.18 31.76
N LEU A 245 -11.89 0.66 30.51
CA LEU A 245 -10.70 0.94 29.72
C LEU A 245 -9.94 2.14 30.30
N LYS A 246 -8.68 1.93 30.69
CA LYS A 246 -7.80 3.00 31.19
C LYS A 246 -6.94 3.55 30.07
N PRO A 247 -6.67 4.86 30.07
CA PRO A 247 -5.77 5.49 29.09
C PRO A 247 -4.38 4.85 29.10
N LEU A 248 -3.78 4.69 27.92
CA LEU A 248 -2.39 4.33 27.72
C LEU A 248 -1.69 5.53 27.07
N GLU A 249 -0.61 5.98 27.68
CA GLU A 249 0.23 7.05 27.14
C GLU A 249 1.61 6.52 26.78
N ILE A 250 2.14 6.93 25.62
CA ILE A 250 3.50 6.63 25.17
C ILE A 250 4.26 7.96 25.16
N ILE A 251 5.29 8.05 26.02
CA ILE A 251 6.07 9.27 26.23
C ILE A 251 7.54 8.97 26.04
N GLN A 252 8.24 9.81 25.28
CA GLN A 252 9.69 9.81 25.13
C GLN A 252 10.30 11.09 25.75
N PRO A 253 10.58 11.12 27.08
CA PRO A 253 10.94 12.36 27.82
C PRO A 253 12.23 13.01 27.35
N GLN A 254 13.09 12.26 26.65
CA GLN A 254 14.37 12.74 26.10
C GLN A 254 14.28 13.01 24.59
N GLY A 255 13.04 12.97 24.03
CA GLY A 255 12.79 13.08 22.61
C GLY A 255 12.93 11.75 21.88
N VAL A 256 12.65 11.80 20.57
CA VAL A 256 12.72 10.67 19.64
C VAL A 256 14.16 10.31 19.28
N SER A 257 14.39 9.06 18.88
CA SER A 257 15.72 8.59 18.46
C SER A 257 15.96 8.69 16.95
N PHE A 258 14.98 9.16 16.18
CA PHE A 258 15.12 9.40 14.73
C PHE A 258 15.52 10.84 14.44
N GLN A 259 16.12 11.05 13.28
CA GLN A 259 16.44 12.35 12.70
C GLN A 259 15.83 12.43 11.31
N VAL A 260 15.29 13.60 10.93
CA VAL A 260 14.67 13.86 9.64
C VAL A 260 15.27 15.11 9.00
N GLU A 261 15.76 14.97 7.77
CA GLU A 261 16.22 16.07 6.92
C GLU A 261 15.47 16.02 5.59
N GLY A 262 14.39 16.80 5.47
CA GLY A 262 13.47 16.68 4.34
C GLY A 262 12.82 15.30 4.29
N HIS A 263 13.15 14.51 3.28
CA HIS A 263 12.68 13.13 3.11
C HIS A 263 13.73 12.07 3.49
N HIS A 264 14.86 12.48 4.04
CA HIS A 264 15.91 11.60 4.54
C HIS A 264 15.68 11.31 6.03
N ILE A 265 15.71 10.04 6.40
CA ILE A 265 15.44 9.53 7.75
C ILE A 265 16.66 8.74 8.21
N ARG A 266 17.11 9.05 9.43
CA ARG A 266 18.08 8.24 10.17
C ARG A 266 17.47 7.80 11.48
N TRP A 267 17.56 6.52 11.78
CA TRP A 267 17.12 5.97 13.05
C TRP A 267 18.07 4.92 13.54
N GLN A 268 18.79 5.22 14.62
CA GLN A 268 19.86 4.36 15.15
C GLN A 268 20.87 4.02 14.04
N LYS A 269 20.87 2.78 13.54
CA LYS A 269 21.74 2.34 12.43
C LYS A 269 21.05 2.32 11.07
N TRP A 270 19.76 2.60 11.00
CA TRP A 270 19.03 2.70 9.76
C TRP A 270 19.20 4.06 9.09
N ASP A 271 19.38 4.03 7.78
CA ASP A 271 19.46 5.20 6.89
C ASP A 271 18.60 4.94 5.67
N LEU A 272 17.64 5.82 5.38
CA LEU A 272 16.71 5.65 4.27
C LEU A 272 16.10 6.97 3.83
N ARG A 273 15.47 6.95 2.66
CA ARG A 273 14.63 8.04 2.17
C ARG A 273 13.23 7.54 1.91
N ILE A 274 12.27 8.45 1.96
CA ILE A 274 10.89 8.17 1.54
C ILE A 274 10.45 9.17 0.49
N SER A 275 9.49 8.74 -0.32
CA SER A 275 8.67 9.63 -1.15
C SER A 275 7.21 9.20 -1.10
N PHE A 276 6.34 10.04 -1.65
CA PHE A 276 4.93 9.74 -1.79
C PHE A 276 4.47 10.13 -3.18
N ASN A 277 3.74 9.25 -3.86
CA ASN A 277 3.22 9.52 -5.20
C ASN A 277 1.74 9.14 -5.32
N PRO A 278 1.02 9.70 -6.32
CA PRO A 278 -0.41 9.47 -6.49
C PRO A 278 -0.80 7.99 -6.64
N ARG A 279 0.01 7.16 -7.30
CA ARG A 279 -0.34 5.79 -7.65
C ARG A 279 -0.05 4.80 -6.54
N GLU A 280 1.18 4.80 -6.00
CA GLU A 280 1.69 3.79 -5.07
C GLU A 280 1.56 4.22 -3.59
N GLY A 281 1.30 5.51 -3.32
CA GLY A 281 1.40 6.07 -1.99
C GLY A 281 2.85 6.16 -1.51
N LEU A 282 3.14 5.60 -0.35
CA LEU A 282 4.47 5.59 0.28
C LEU A 282 5.47 4.71 -0.48
N VAL A 283 6.62 5.29 -0.81
CA VAL A 283 7.75 4.59 -1.42
C VAL A 283 8.99 4.75 -0.55
N LEU A 284 9.66 3.64 -0.25
CA LEU A 284 10.98 3.63 0.40
C LEU A 284 12.08 3.69 -0.66
N HIS A 285 13.15 4.44 -0.38
CA HIS A 285 14.33 4.56 -1.24
C HIS A 285 15.61 4.39 -0.43
N GLN A 286 16.61 3.79 -1.05
CA GLN A 286 18.00 3.71 -0.55
C GLN A 286 18.07 3.24 0.90
N VAL A 287 17.32 2.19 1.24
CA VAL A 287 17.31 1.61 2.59
C VAL A 287 18.64 0.93 2.86
N GLY A 288 19.34 1.37 3.90
CA GLY A 288 20.62 0.84 4.31
C GLY A 288 20.75 0.76 5.83
N TYR A 289 21.80 0.08 6.26
CA TYR A 289 22.12 -0.13 7.66
C TYR A 289 23.61 0.19 7.92
N GLU A 290 23.87 1.01 8.92
CA GLU A 290 25.22 1.38 9.33
C GLU A 290 25.90 0.21 10.05
N ASP A 291 27.00 -0.28 9.49
CA ASP A 291 27.74 -1.41 10.03
C ASP A 291 29.23 -1.10 10.11
N GLN A 292 29.83 -1.41 11.28
CA GLN A 292 31.25 -1.23 11.56
C GLN A 292 32.06 -2.52 11.37
N SER A 293 31.39 -3.65 11.20
CA SER A 293 32.03 -4.97 11.22
C SER A 293 32.61 -5.42 9.87
N SER A 294 32.54 -4.60 8.81
CA SER A 294 33.10 -4.98 7.50
C SER A 294 34.64 -4.90 7.48
N PRO A 295 35.35 -5.97 7.05
CA PRO A 295 36.83 -6.00 7.00
C PRO A 295 37.45 -4.90 6.11
N ASP A 296 36.67 -4.39 5.12
CA ASP A 296 37.12 -3.40 4.16
C ASP A 296 37.01 -1.95 4.64
N CYS A 297 36.44 -1.69 5.82
CA CYS A 297 36.12 -0.33 6.28
C CYS A 297 37.16 0.27 7.23
N GLY A 298 38.13 -0.49 7.69
CA GLY A 298 39.02 -0.03 8.76
C GLY A 298 38.25 0.33 10.03
N GLU A 299 38.50 1.50 10.63
CA GLU A 299 37.76 2.01 11.80
C GLU A 299 36.53 2.86 11.44
N GLN A 300 36.18 3.00 10.14
CA GLN A 300 35.07 3.83 9.71
C GLN A 300 33.80 2.99 9.46
N SER A 301 32.68 3.41 10.05
CA SER A 301 31.36 2.84 9.73
C SER A 301 30.94 3.21 8.30
N ARG A 302 30.23 2.30 7.65
CA ARG A 302 29.59 2.59 6.34
C ARG A 302 28.12 2.20 6.36
N ILE A 303 27.31 2.91 5.56
CA ILE A 303 25.95 2.49 5.25
C ILE A 303 26.03 1.35 4.22
N ARG A 304 25.55 0.18 4.60
CA ARG A 304 25.45 -1.00 3.73
C ARG A 304 24.05 -1.04 3.15
N PRO A 305 23.88 -0.97 1.83
CA PRO A 305 22.55 -0.95 1.21
C PRO A 305 21.87 -2.32 1.37
N ILE A 306 20.53 -2.29 1.41
CA ILE A 306 19.66 -3.47 1.50
C ILE A 306 18.61 -3.43 0.39
N LEU A 307 17.91 -2.28 0.24
CA LEU A 307 16.92 -2.03 -0.79
C LEU A 307 17.24 -0.70 -1.50
N TYR A 308 17.14 -0.70 -2.82
CA TYR A 308 17.18 0.55 -3.59
C TYR A 308 15.82 1.24 -3.58
N ARG A 309 14.73 0.47 -3.80
CA ARG A 309 13.34 0.95 -3.83
C ARG A 309 12.37 -0.13 -3.34
N ALA A 310 11.34 0.26 -2.59
CA ALA A 310 10.26 -0.64 -2.22
C ALA A 310 8.92 0.10 -2.16
N SER A 311 7.85 -0.52 -2.71
CA SER A 311 6.50 0.03 -2.73
C SER A 311 5.45 -1.05 -2.95
N VAL A 312 4.18 -0.75 -2.63
CA VAL A 312 3.04 -1.55 -3.07
C VAL A 312 2.81 -1.28 -4.56
N ALA A 313 3.10 -2.27 -5.39
CA ALA A 313 3.05 -2.11 -6.85
C ALA A 313 1.68 -2.44 -7.45
N GLU A 314 0.90 -3.31 -6.80
CA GLU A 314 -0.51 -3.55 -7.16
C GLU A 314 -1.25 -4.18 -5.98
N MET A 315 -2.56 -3.93 -5.93
CA MET A 315 -3.50 -4.58 -5.01
C MET A 315 -4.70 -5.07 -5.81
N VAL A 316 -5.09 -6.34 -5.63
CA VAL A 316 -6.22 -6.93 -6.36
C VAL A 316 -7.21 -7.53 -5.38
N VAL A 317 -8.49 -7.15 -5.54
CA VAL A 317 -9.58 -7.61 -4.66
C VAL A 317 -10.67 -8.27 -5.52
N PRO A 318 -10.56 -9.59 -5.78
CA PRO A 318 -11.57 -10.32 -6.55
C PRO A 318 -12.67 -10.85 -5.63
N TYR A 319 -13.92 -10.64 -6.03
CA TYR A 319 -15.10 -11.16 -5.37
C TYR A 319 -15.53 -12.50 -5.98
N GLY A 320 -16.07 -13.40 -5.13
CA GLY A 320 -16.39 -14.78 -5.48
C GLY A 320 -17.85 -15.03 -5.86
N ASP A 321 -18.72 -14.03 -5.87
CA ASP A 321 -20.13 -14.19 -6.23
C ASP A 321 -20.31 -14.12 -7.77
N PRO A 322 -20.78 -15.20 -8.43
CA PRO A 322 -20.96 -15.23 -9.88
C PRO A 322 -22.20 -14.45 -10.36
N ARG A 323 -23.06 -13.99 -9.46
CA ARG A 323 -24.29 -13.25 -9.81
C ARG A 323 -23.94 -11.82 -10.21
N ASP A 324 -24.74 -11.25 -11.07
CA ASP A 324 -24.65 -9.85 -11.41
C ASP A 324 -25.29 -8.96 -10.32
N PRO A 325 -24.66 -7.87 -9.88
CA PRO A 325 -23.47 -7.18 -10.39
C PRO A 325 -22.12 -7.73 -9.87
N HIS A 326 -22.12 -8.68 -8.97
CA HIS A 326 -21.00 -9.04 -8.10
C HIS A 326 -19.83 -9.69 -8.85
N PHE A 327 -20.09 -10.46 -9.93
CA PHE A 327 -19.02 -11.10 -10.72
C PHE A 327 -18.03 -10.09 -11.34
N ARG A 328 -18.44 -8.83 -11.49
CA ARG A 328 -17.59 -7.75 -12.02
C ARG A 328 -16.71 -7.07 -10.98
N LYS A 329 -16.92 -7.36 -9.70
CA LYS A 329 -16.13 -6.78 -8.62
C LYS A 329 -14.74 -7.43 -8.58
N ASN A 330 -13.80 -6.85 -9.32
CA ASN A 330 -12.40 -7.29 -9.42
C ASN A 330 -11.55 -6.04 -9.49
N ALA A 331 -11.35 -5.39 -8.34
CA ALA A 331 -10.63 -4.13 -8.25
C ALA A 331 -9.11 -4.35 -8.38
N PHE A 332 -8.43 -3.47 -9.12
CA PHE A 332 -6.97 -3.32 -9.18
C PHE A 332 -6.65 -1.96 -8.57
N ASP A 333 -6.59 -1.91 -7.24
CA ASP A 333 -6.71 -0.65 -6.49
C ASP A 333 -5.54 0.32 -6.71
N VAL A 334 -4.33 -0.17 -7.02
CA VAL A 334 -3.21 0.71 -7.38
C VAL A 334 -3.38 1.24 -8.81
N GLY A 335 -3.73 0.38 -9.74
CA GLY A 335 -3.78 0.74 -11.16
C GLY A 335 -5.11 1.36 -11.62
N GLU A 336 -6.23 0.99 -10.99
CA GLU A 336 -7.57 1.48 -11.34
C GLU A 336 -8.04 2.66 -10.49
N TYR A 337 -7.54 2.80 -9.22
CA TYR A 337 -8.01 3.82 -8.27
C TYR A 337 -6.89 4.71 -7.73
N ALA A 338 -5.62 4.34 -7.91
CA ALA A 338 -4.46 5.12 -7.45
C ALA A 338 -4.46 5.32 -5.92
N ILE A 339 -3.99 4.31 -5.16
CA ILE A 339 -4.08 4.29 -3.68
C ILE A 339 -3.44 5.49 -2.98
N GLY A 340 -2.47 6.16 -3.61
CA GLY A 340 -1.89 7.39 -3.08
C GLY A 340 -2.81 8.60 -3.20
N MET A 341 -3.67 8.65 -4.24
CA MET A 341 -4.72 9.69 -4.35
C MET A 341 -5.81 9.49 -3.29
N GLN A 342 -6.09 8.22 -2.94
CA GLN A 342 -7.11 7.84 -1.96
C GLN A 342 -6.58 7.81 -0.52
N ALA A 343 -5.35 8.29 -0.28
CA ALA A 343 -4.73 8.25 1.03
C ALA A 343 -5.39 9.23 2.02
N ASN A 344 -5.36 8.84 3.30
CA ASN A 344 -5.98 9.56 4.38
C ASN A 344 -5.04 10.56 5.04
N SER A 345 -5.58 11.67 5.54
CA SER A 345 -4.88 12.58 6.45
C SER A 345 -4.94 12.00 7.86
N LEU A 346 -3.78 11.59 8.40
CA LEU A 346 -3.68 10.88 9.66
C LEU A 346 -3.80 11.81 10.88
N GLN A 347 -4.31 11.27 11.99
CA GLN A 347 -4.57 12.04 13.22
C GLN A 347 -3.91 11.38 14.44
N LEU A 348 -3.23 12.20 15.24
CA LEU A 348 -2.66 11.77 16.51
C LEU A 348 -3.76 11.35 17.50
N GLY A 349 -3.55 10.21 18.13
CA GLY A 349 -4.47 9.63 19.11
C GLY A 349 -5.54 8.72 18.51
N CYS A 350 -5.74 8.77 17.19
CA CYS A 350 -6.62 7.86 16.44
C CYS A 350 -5.80 6.87 15.62
N ASP A 351 -5.07 7.37 14.60
CA ASP A 351 -4.30 6.52 13.69
C ASP A 351 -2.92 6.14 14.24
N CYS A 352 -2.34 7.01 15.05
CA CYS A 352 -0.99 6.86 15.62
C CYS A 352 -0.97 7.30 17.08
N LEU A 353 -0.12 6.66 17.90
CA LEU A 353 0.05 6.97 19.32
C LEU A 353 1.54 7.15 19.66
N GLY A 354 1.85 8.16 20.50
CA GLY A 354 3.22 8.48 20.94
C GLY A 354 3.76 9.78 20.35
N GLU A 355 5.08 9.90 20.27
CA GLU A 355 5.78 11.04 19.65
C GLU A 355 5.86 10.84 18.15
N ILE A 356 4.99 11.50 17.41
CA ILE A 356 4.79 11.27 15.98
C ILE A 356 5.44 12.36 15.14
N TYR A 357 6.09 11.94 14.05
CA TYR A 357 6.48 12.81 12.94
C TYR A 357 5.60 12.51 11.72
N TYR A 358 4.98 13.54 11.15
CA TYR A 358 4.16 13.41 9.96
C TYR A 358 4.87 14.00 8.75
N PHE A 359 4.74 13.31 7.61
CA PHE A 359 5.11 13.87 6.31
C PHE A 359 3.84 14.23 5.55
N ASP A 360 3.81 15.44 5.02
CA ASP A 360 2.78 15.88 4.09
C ASP A 360 3.10 15.35 2.68
N ALA A 361 2.06 15.15 1.86
CA ALA A 361 2.21 14.82 0.45
C ALA A 361 1.63 15.92 -0.44
N HIS A 362 2.34 16.26 -1.50
CA HIS A 362 1.85 17.13 -2.55
C HIS A 362 1.36 16.29 -3.72
N LEU A 363 0.04 16.26 -3.89
CA LEU A 363 -0.68 15.60 -4.98
C LEU A 363 -1.17 16.65 -5.98
N HIS A 364 -2.10 16.28 -6.84
CA HIS A 364 -2.65 17.18 -7.85
C HIS A 364 -4.15 16.97 -8.01
N THR A 365 -4.88 18.00 -8.41
CA THR A 365 -6.25 17.88 -8.89
C THR A 365 -6.28 17.41 -10.34
N ASN A 366 -7.43 16.98 -10.82
CA ASN A 366 -7.58 16.55 -12.23
C ASN A 366 -7.46 17.70 -13.24
N SER A 367 -7.49 18.96 -12.76
CA SER A 367 -7.13 20.14 -13.54
C SER A 367 -5.62 20.47 -13.54
N GLY A 368 -4.81 19.72 -12.78
CA GLY A 368 -3.36 19.92 -12.67
C GLY A 368 -2.91 20.94 -11.63
N GLU A 369 -3.80 21.36 -10.73
CA GLU A 369 -3.43 22.23 -9.61
C GLU A 369 -2.85 21.37 -8.47
N PRO A 370 -1.82 21.85 -7.75
CA PRO A 370 -1.30 21.13 -6.60
C PRO A 370 -2.33 21.03 -5.48
N MET A 371 -2.35 19.88 -4.83
CA MET A 371 -3.21 19.58 -3.70
C MET A 371 -2.35 19.08 -2.53
N LEU A 372 -2.55 19.65 -1.35
CA LEU A 372 -1.85 19.25 -0.13
C LEU A 372 -2.68 18.18 0.60
N LEU A 373 -2.09 17.00 0.77
CA LEU A 373 -2.55 16.00 1.73
C LEU A 373 -1.69 16.10 3.00
N LYS A 374 -2.25 16.70 4.05
CA LYS A 374 -1.55 16.82 5.34
C LYS A 374 -1.44 15.46 6.02
N ASN A 375 -0.31 15.24 6.71
CA ASN A 375 -0.10 14.04 7.51
C ASN A 375 -0.33 12.75 6.70
N ALA A 376 0.13 12.72 5.45
CA ALA A 376 -0.07 11.55 4.56
C ALA A 376 0.69 10.32 5.05
N VAL A 377 1.85 10.52 5.68
CA VAL A 377 2.69 9.44 6.23
C VAL A 377 2.96 9.72 7.70
N CYS A 378 2.76 8.71 8.53
CA CYS A 378 3.08 8.70 9.95
C CYS A 378 4.40 7.98 10.20
N MET A 379 5.25 8.56 11.05
CA MET A 379 6.48 7.90 11.53
C MET A 379 6.60 8.05 13.04
N HIS A 380 6.88 6.93 13.75
CA HIS A 380 7.07 6.91 15.19
C HIS A 380 7.88 5.68 15.64
N GLU A 381 8.25 5.66 16.91
CA GLU A 381 8.91 4.53 17.55
C GLU A 381 7.92 3.75 18.41
N GLU A 382 8.05 2.43 18.41
CA GLU A 382 7.27 1.52 19.27
C GLU A 382 8.16 0.64 20.12
N ASP A 383 7.76 0.37 21.38
CA ASP A 383 8.27 -0.76 22.15
C ASP A 383 7.69 -2.06 21.59
N PHE A 384 8.53 -3.01 21.24
CA PHE A 384 8.11 -4.29 20.66
C PHE A 384 8.54 -5.49 21.52
N GLY A 385 8.53 -5.33 22.84
CA GLY A 385 8.80 -6.42 23.76
C GLY A 385 10.31 -6.73 23.92
N ILE A 386 10.66 -8.00 23.80
CA ILE A 386 12.03 -8.48 24.04
C ILE A 386 12.78 -8.62 22.73
N LEU A 387 13.95 -7.95 22.61
CA LEU A 387 14.85 -8.08 21.48
C LEU A 387 15.69 -9.37 21.57
N TRP A 388 16.33 -9.58 22.73
CA TRP A 388 17.00 -10.83 23.04
C TRP A 388 17.10 -11.02 24.57
N LYS A 389 17.19 -12.30 24.98
CA LYS A 389 17.25 -12.68 26.40
C LYS A 389 18.01 -13.98 26.56
N HIS A 390 18.84 -14.04 27.62
CA HIS A 390 19.41 -15.28 28.13
C HIS A 390 19.44 -15.23 29.64
N SER A 391 19.07 -16.34 30.27
CA SER A 391 19.23 -16.56 31.73
C SER A 391 20.12 -17.79 31.95
N ASP A 392 21.27 -17.59 32.56
CA ASP A 392 22.16 -18.69 32.90
C ASP A 392 21.93 -19.08 34.36
N TRP A 393 21.32 -20.23 34.56
CA TRP A 393 21.00 -20.76 35.87
C TRP A 393 22.27 -21.14 36.70
N ARG A 394 23.40 -21.36 36.02
CA ARG A 394 24.68 -21.73 36.69
C ARG A 394 25.33 -20.52 37.31
N THR A 395 25.25 -19.38 36.70
CA THR A 395 25.84 -18.13 37.21
C THR A 395 24.79 -17.21 37.85
N GLU A 396 23.50 -17.62 37.82
CA GLU A 396 22.34 -16.85 38.30
C GLU A 396 22.22 -15.47 37.63
N ARG A 397 22.76 -15.33 36.41
CA ARG A 397 22.74 -14.08 35.64
C ARG A 397 21.72 -14.15 34.53
N ALA A 398 20.91 -13.09 34.41
CA ALA A 398 20.01 -12.87 33.31
C ALA A 398 20.40 -11.58 32.55
N GLN A 399 20.46 -11.67 31.24
CA GLN A 399 20.63 -10.52 30.36
C GLN A 399 19.40 -10.40 29.47
N VAL A 400 18.89 -9.20 29.31
CA VAL A 400 17.75 -8.89 28.45
C VAL A 400 17.89 -7.52 27.82
N ARG A 401 17.44 -7.38 26.58
CA ARG A 401 17.28 -6.10 25.91
C ARG A 401 15.85 -5.96 25.39
N ARG A 402 15.31 -4.75 25.51
CA ARG A 402 14.01 -4.39 24.94
C ARG A 402 14.16 -4.17 23.44
N SER A 403 13.18 -4.63 22.68
CA SER A 403 13.06 -4.33 21.27
C SER A 403 12.37 -2.99 21.08
N ARG A 404 12.90 -2.19 20.19
CA ARG A 404 12.24 -1.00 19.65
C ARG A 404 12.22 -1.12 18.14
N ARG A 405 11.14 -0.63 17.51
CA ARG A 405 11.05 -0.54 16.05
C ARG A 405 10.65 0.87 15.62
N LEU A 406 11.15 1.30 14.48
CA LEU A 406 10.64 2.47 13.78
C LEU A 406 9.51 2.03 12.87
N VAL A 407 8.42 2.75 12.90
CA VAL A 407 7.22 2.55 12.06
C VAL A 407 7.13 3.68 11.06
N ILE A 408 6.93 3.36 9.79
CA ILE A 408 6.60 4.33 8.73
C ILE A 408 5.39 3.79 7.99
N SER A 409 4.27 4.53 7.99
CA SER A 409 3.01 4.01 7.51
C SER A 409 2.13 5.06 6.86
N PHE A 410 1.19 4.61 6.02
CA PHE A 410 0.08 5.40 5.52
C PHE A 410 -1.20 4.55 5.46
N PHE A 411 -2.35 5.22 5.42
CA PHE A 411 -3.65 4.59 5.18
C PHE A 411 -4.27 5.10 3.89
N THR A 412 -5.09 4.25 3.27
CA THR A 412 -5.89 4.60 2.11
C THR A 412 -7.27 3.99 2.23
N THR A 413 -8.29 4.72 1.77
CA THR A 413 -9.68 4.23 1.71
C THR A 413 -10.05 4.02 0.25
N VAL A 414 -10.28 2.78 -0.14
CA VAL A 414 -10.74 2.44 -1.49
C VAL A 414 -12.17 1.90 -1.42
N GLY A 415 -13.11 2.73 -1.84
CA GLY A 415 -14.54 2.43 -1.70
C GLY A 415 -14.94 2.25 -0.23
N ASN A 416 -15.27 1.01 0.14
CA ASN A 416 -15.74 0.63 1.47
C ASN A 416 -14.64 0.14 2.41
N TYR A 417 -13.43 -0.17 1.91
CA TYR A 417 -12.32 -0.71 2.69
C TYR A 417 -11.28 0.32 3.03
N ASP A 418 -10.71 0.18 4.24
CA ASP A 418 -9.55 0.93 4.70
C ASP A 418 -8.33 0.02 4.80
N TYR A 419 -7.24 0.42 4.19
CA TYR A 419 -5.98 -0.32 4.17
C TYR A 419 -4.87 0.52 4.78
N GLY A 420 -4.20 -0.03 5.80
CA GLY A 420 -2.98 0.55 6.36
C GLY A 420 -1.76 -0.22 5.88
N PHE A 421 -0.75 0.48 5.38
CA PHE A 421 0.50 -0.11 4.91
C PHE A 421 1.64 0.36 5.80
N PHE A 422 2.27 -0.61 6.48
CA PHE A 422 3.24 -0.39 7.53
C PHE A 422 4.58 -1.00 7.18
N TRP A 423 5.63 -0.20 7.24
CA TRP A 423 7.02 -0.64 7.22
C TRP A 423 7.59 -0.54 8.63
N TYR A 424 8.13 -1.65 9.14
CA TYR A 424 8.76 -1.73 10.45
C TYR A 424 10.24 -2.01 10.30
N PHE A 425 11.06 -1.18 10.94
CA PHE A 425 12.52 -1.30 10.97
C PHE A 425 12.94 -1.72 12.36
N TYR A 426 13.63 -2.84 12.47
CA TYR A 426 14.05 -3.40 13.75
C TYR A 426 15.52 -3.19 14.02
N GLN A 427 15.92 -3.18 15.30
CA GLN A 427 17.30 -2.98 15.75
C GLN A 427 18.25 -4.10 15.34
N ASP A 428 17.74 -5.28 15.00
CA ASP A 428 18.52 -6.43 14.53
C ASP A 428 18.73 -6.46 13.01
N GLY A 429 18.35 -5.40 12.30
CA GLY A 429 18.42 -5.31 10.85
C GLY A 429 17.27 -5.97 10.12
N THR A 430 16.24 -6.47 10.82
CA THR A 430 15.01 -6.97 10.21
C THR A 430 14.18 -5.80 9.68
N LEU A 431 13.59 -5.99 8.51
CA LEU A 431 12.57 -5.14 7.90
C LEU A 431 11.30 -5.96 7.73
N GLU A 432 10.16 -5.43 8.14
CA GLU A 432 8.85 -6.07 7.99
C GLU A 432 7.90 -5.15 7.21
N PHE A 433 7.09 -5.75 6.37
CA PHE A 433 5.94 -5.10 5.74
C PHE A 433 4.66 -5.76 6.23
N GLU A 434 3.70 -4.97 6.69
CA GLU A 434 2.39 -5.41 7.13
C GLU A 434 1.30 -4.59 6.46
N ALA A 435 0.31 -5.28 5.92
CA ALA A 435 -0.96 -4.68 5.50
C ALA A 435 -2.00 -4.91 6.59
N LYS A 436 -2.69 -3.85 7.00
CA LYS A 436 -3.81 -3.85 7.93
C LYS A 436 -5.09 -3.61 7.14
N LEU A 437 -6.03 -4.54 7.24
CA LEU A 437 -7.30 -4.52 6.51
C LEU A 437 -8.42 -4.25 7.49
N THR A 438 -9.21 -3.21 7.24
CA THR A 438 -10.36 -2.81 8.07
C THR A 438 -11.40 -2.08 7.19
N GLY A 439 -12.29 -1.30 7.77
CA GLY A 439 -13.35 -0.58 7.08
C GLY A 439 -14.65 -1.35 7.06
N ILE A 440 -15.47 -1.15 6.06
CA ILE A 440 -16.79 -1.77 5.95
C ILE A 440 -16.76 -2.82 4.85
N ILE A 441 -17.24 -4.04 5.14
CA ILE A 441 -17.34 -5.10 4.13
C ILE A 441 -18.35 -4.73 3.05
N ASN A 442 -18.10 -5.16 1.80
CA ASN A 442 -19.07 -4.96 0.73
C ASN A 442 -20.26 -5.90 0.90
N THR A 443 -21.48 -5.36 0.86
CA THR A 443 -22.70 -6.05 1.22
C THR A 443 -23.64 -6.24 0.02
N CYS A 444 -24.54 -7.23 0.15
CA CYS A 444 -25.70 -7.42 -0.72
C CYS A 444 -26.96 -7.73 0.10
N ALA A 445 -28.15 -7.35 -0.41
CA ALA A 445 -29.41 -7.73 0.22
C ALA A 445 -29.75 -9.20 -0.11
N THR A 446 -30.37 -9.89 0.86
CA THR A 446 -30.90 -11.24 0.71
C THR A 446 -32.41 -11.26 0.95
N LEU A 447 -33.08 -12.28 0.44
CA LEU A 447 -34.47 -12.50 0.77
C LEU A 447 -34.63 -13.01 2.20
N PRO A 448 -35.79 -12.79 2.86
CA PRO A 448 -36.04 -13.32 4.18
C PRO A 448 -35.90 -14.85 4.21
N GLY A 449 -35.01 -15.35 5.08
CA GLY A 449 -34.74 -16.79 5.23
C GLY A 449 -33.80 -17.39 4.19
N GLU A 450 -33.24 -16.59 3.30
CA GLU A 450 -32.20 -17.00 2.35
C GLU A 450 -30.87 -17.18 3.08
N ASP A 451 -30.18 -18.29 2.79
CA ASP A 451 -28.79 -18.55 3.21
C ASP A 451 -27.88 -18.33 2.00
N PRO A 452 -27.03 -17.29 2.00
CA PRO A 452 -26.26 -16.92 0.82
C PRO A 452 -25.09 -17.89 0.57
N GLU A 453 -25.07 -18.56 -0.59
CA GLU A 453 -24.02 -19.50 -0.99
C GLU A 453 -22.63 -18.82 -1.14
N PHE A 454 -22.60 -17.55 -1.60
CA PHE A 454 -21.36 -16.83 -1.92
C PHE A 454 -21.04 -15.70 -0.92
N GLY A 455 -21.52 -15.83 0.30
CA GLY A 455 -21.35 -14.85 1.36
C GLY A 455 -21.81 -15.39 2.72
N THR A 456 -21.86 -14.51 3.70
CA THR A 456 -22.33 -14.82 5.06
C THR A 456 -23.32 -13.76 5.50
N LEU A 457 -24.44 -14.16 6.11
CA LEU A 457 -25.37 -13.23 6.76
C LEU A 457 -24.63 -12.53 7.93
N VAL A 458 -24.60 -11.20 7.86
CA VAL A 458 -23.96 -10.35 8.88
C VAL A 458 -24.96 -9.51 9.66
N ALA A 459 -26.17 -9.35 9.10
CA ALA A 459 -27.34 -8.75 9.74
C ALA A 459 -28.62 -9.33 9.08
N PRO A 460 -29.82 -9.08 9.61
CA PRO A 460 -31.06 -9.53 8.99
C PRO A 460 -31.19 -9.06 7.53
N GLN A 461 -31.32 -10.00 6.61
CA GLN A 461 -31.41 -9.76 5.15
C GLN A 461 -30.20 -9.02 4.56
N LEU A 462 -29.05 -9.09 5.20
CA LEU A 462 -27.80 -8.48 4.75
C LEU A 462 -26.66 -9.49 4.78
N ALA A 463 -26.01 -9.70 3.66
CA ALA A 463 -24.84 -10.58 3.56
C ALA A 463 -23.58 -9.81 3.18
N GLY A 464 -22.46 -10.17 3.80
CA GLY A 464 -21.12 -9.84 3.32
C GLY A 464 -20.68 -10.86 2.28
N LEU A 465 -20.05 -10.40 1.20
CA LEU A 465 -19.66 -11.24 0.06
C LEU A 465 -18.26 -11.84 0.26
N ASN A 466 -18.09 -13.10 -0.12
CA ASN A 466 -16.79 -13.77 -0.14
C ASN A 466 -15.86 -13.12 -1.17
N HIS A 467 -14.61 -12.84 -0.80
CA HIS A 467 -13.60 -12.26 -1.68
C HIS A 467 -12.19 -12.56 -1.18
N GLN A 468 -11.21 -12.18 -1.99
CA GLN A 468 -9.80 -12.27 -1.63
C GLN A 468 -9.18 -10.88 -1.66
N HIS A 469 -8.11 -10.68 -0.89
CA HIS A 469 -7.24 -9.51 -0.98
C HIS A 469 -5.84 -9.99 -1.33
N PHE A 470 -5.25 -9.41 -2.37
CA PHE A 470 -3.87 -9.65 -2.76
C PHE A 470 -3.10 -8.34 -2.82
N PHE A 471 -1.90 -8.35 -2.25
CA PHE A 471 -0.95 -7.24 -2.29
C PHE A 471 0.32 -7.73 -2.97
N THR A 472 0.82 -6.97 -3.94
CA THR A 472 2.11 -7.23 -4.57
C THR A 472 3.06 -6.10 -4.26
N VAL A 473 4.14 -6.41 -3.55
CA VAL A 473 5.20 -5.47 -3.22
C VAL A 473 6.37 -5.66 -4.18
N ARG A 474 6.82 -4.57 -4.80
CA ARG A 474 8.05 -4.51 -5.56
C ARG A 474 9.21 -4.21 -4.64
N LEU A 475 10.21 -5.08 -4.62
CA LEU A 475 11.42 -4.98 -3.82
C LEU A 475 12.63 -4.92 -4.76
N ASP A 476 13.15 -3.74 -4.99
CA ASP A 476 14.35 -3.51 -5.80
C ASP A 476 15.57 -3.70 -4.89
N MET A 477 16.18 -4.88 -4.97
CA MET A 477 17.20 -5.33 -4.02
C MET A 477 18.54 -4.65 -4.26
N ALA A 478 19.26 -4.41 -3.16
CA ALA A 478 20.61 -3.84 -3.19
C ALA A 478 21.47 -4.40 -2.04
N VAL A 479 21.40 -5.71 -1.80
CA VAL A 479 22.07 -6.35 -0.65
C VAL A 479 23.57 -6.21 -0.76
N ASP A 480 24.12 -5.28 0.04
CA ASP A 480 25.54 -4.89 0.08
C ASP A 480 26.13 -4.53 -1.32
N GLY A 481 25.25 -4.02 -2.22
CA GLY A 481 25.54 -3.62 -3.58
C GLY A 481 24.51 -4.13 -4.59
N ASP A 482 24.69 -3.72 -5.85
CA ASP A 482 23.68 -3.89 -6.90
C ASP A 482 23.62 -5.29 -7.52
N HIS A 483 24.65 -6.10 -7.37
CA HIS A 483 24.74 -7.43 -7.98
C HIS A 483 24.33 -8.53 -7.00
N ASN A 484 23.10 -8.98 -7.13
CA ASN A 484 22.52 -10.00 -6.25
C ASN A 484 22.10 -11.27 -7.00
N SER A 485 21.98 -12.37 -6.28
CA SER A 485 21.48 -13.66 -6.76
C SER A 485 20.43 -14.20 -5.81
N LEU A 486 19.47 -14.95 -6.34
CA LEU A 486 18.32 -15.48 -5.61
C LEU A 486 18.43 -16.99 -5.40
N TYR A 487 18.19 -17.43 -4.18
CA TYR A 487 18.10 -18.86 -3.82
C TYR A 487 16.75 -19.18 -3.23
N GLU A 488 16.16 -20.29 -3.67
CA GLU A 488 15.11 -20.98 -2.92
C GLU A 488 15.78 -21.80 -1.82
N VAL A 489 15.24 -21.77 -0.60
CA VAL A 489 15.72 -22.57 0.54
C VAL A 489 14.54 -23.25 1.21
N HIS A 490 14.66 -24.57 1.44
CA HIS A 490 13.69 -25.35 2.18
C HIS A 490 14.37 -26.37 3.12
N SER A 491 13.62 -26.85 4.09
CA SER A 491 14.06 -27.89 5.01
C SER A 491 13.83 -29.27 4.40
N GLN A 492 14.89 -30.09 4.31
CA GLN A 492 14.84 -31.43 3.78
C GLN A 492 15.17 -32.44 4.86
N ALA A 493 14.21 -33.32 5.18
CA ALA A 493 14.47 -34.49 6.02
C ALA A 493 15.34 -35.50 5.26
N LEU A 494 16.30 -36.08 5.93
CA LEU A 494 17.13 -37.15 5.37
C LEU A 494 16.47 -38.51 5.60
N PRO A 495 16.52 -39.43 4.64
CA PRO A 495 15.99 -40.76 4.81
C PRO A 495 16.73 -41.53 5.93
N LEU A 496 16.04 -42.48 6.55
CA LEU A 496 16.66 -43.42 7.48
C LEU A 496 17.72 -44.25 6.71
N GLY A 497 18.93 -44.34 7.25
CA GLY A 497 20.05 -45.02 6.61
C GLY A 497 21.37 -44.87 7.34
N PRO A 498 22.49 -45.31 6.79
CA PRO A 498 23.80 -45.23 7.46
C PRO A 498 24.20 -43.80 7.88
N GLU A 499 23.80 -42.80 7.10
CA GLU A 499 24.07 -41.37 7.39
C GLU A 499 23.05 -40.76 8.32
N ASN A 500 21.93 -41.43 8.55
CA ASN A 500 20.86 -41.00 9.45
C ASN A 500 20.26 -42.20 10.19
N PRO A 501 21.03 -42.88 11.02
CA PRO A 501 20.61 -44.13 11.65
C PRO A 501 19.47 -43.96 12.68
N HIS A 502 19.20 -42.75 13.12
CA HIS A 502 18.12 -42.45 14.06
C HIS A 502 16.90 -41.78 13.39
N GLY A 503 16.97 -41.46 12.09
CA GLY A 503 15.84 -40.91 11.32
C GLY A 503 15.44 -39.48 11.68
N ASN A 504 16.25 -38.72 12.44
CA ASN A 504 15.89 -37.38 12.92
C ASN A 504 16.75 -36.26 12.25
N ALA A 505 17.59 -36.59 11.29
CA ALA A 505 18.41 -35.59 10.61
C ALA A 505 17.62 -34.86 9.53
N PHE A 506 17.82 -33.54 9.46
CA PHE A 506 17.36 -32.70 8.37
C PHE A 506 18.40 -31.62 8.06
N ARG A 507 18.33 -31.05 6.89
CA ARG A 507 19.22 -29.97 6.44
C ARG A 507 18.46 -28.88 5.70
N ALA A 508 19.04 -27.69 5.62
CA ALA A 508 18.59 -26.66 4.69
C ALA A 508 19.16 -26.99 3.30
N GLN A 509 18.26 -27.13 2.33
CA GLN A 509 18.59 -27.30 0.91
C GLN A 509 18.42 -25.97 0.21
N ALA A 510 19.50 -25.41 -0.35
CA ALA A 510 19.49 -24.16 -1.10
C ALA A 510 19.69 -24.43 -2.58
N THR A 511 18.84 -23.86 -3.43
CA THR A 511 18.89 -23.97 -4.90
C THR A 511 18.99 -22.58 -5.51
N LEU A 512 20.04 -22.34 -6.30
CA LEU A 512 20.18 -21.07 -7.03
C LEU A 512 19.15 -21.01 -8.16
N LEU A 513 18.38 -19.92 -8.18
CA LEU A 513 17.45 -19.60 -9.25
C LEU A 513 18.17 -18.71 -10.26
N LYS A 514 18.39 -19.21 -11.46
CA LYS A 514 19.26 -18.55 -12.46
C LYS A 514 18.52 -17.69 -13.45
N THR A 515 17.24 -17.97 -13.67
CA THR A 515 16.42 -17.28 -14.67
C THR A 515 15.06 -16.90 -14.11
N GLU A 516 14.40 -15.96 -14.76
CA GLU A 516 13.09 -15.46 -14.39
C GLU A 516 12.07 -16.59 -14.20
N GLN A 517 12.04 -17.56 -15.13
CA GLN A 517 11.08 -18.67 -15.03
C GLN A 517 11.38 -19.62 -13.86
N GLN A 518 12.64 -19.80 -13.47
CA GLN A 518 12.98 -20.54 -12.26
C GLN A 518 12.54 -19.82 -10.98
N ALA A 519 12.41 -18.49 -11.03
CA ALA A 519 11.99 -17.67 -9.92
C ALA A 519 10.47 -17.50 -9.81
N VAL A 520 9.70 -18.17 -10.66
CA VAL A 520 8.24 -18.25 -10.52
C VAL A 520 7.91 -19.30 -9.47
N GLN A 521 7.70 -18.85 -8.22
CA GLN A 521 7.69 -19.71 -7.05
C GLN A 521 6.45 -19.47 -6.18
N SER A 522 5.98 -20.52 -5.50
CA SER A 522 4.93 -20.43 -4.50
C SER A 522 5.48 -20.71 -3.09
N VAL A 523 4.82 -20.16 -2.05
CA VAL A 523 5.09 -20.51 -0.67
C VAL A 523 4.87 -22.00 -0.44
N ASP A 524 5.66 -22.59 0.45
CA ASP A 524 5.52 -23.98 0.89
C ASP A 524 5.78 -24.04 2.40
N PRO A 525 4.75 -23.81 3.23
CA PRO A 525 4.89 -23.81 4.68
C PRO A 525 5.25 -25.19 5.25
N LEU A 526 4.91 -26.28 4.55
CA LEU A 526 5.22 -27.62 5.01
C LEU A 526 6.72 -27.95 4.94
N GLN A 527 7.43 -27.36 3.95
CA GLN A 527 8.88 -27.46 3.85
C GLN A 527 9.61 -26.26 4.44
N GLY A 528 8.88 -25.28 5.00
CA GLY A 528 9.47 -24.06 5.55
C GLY A 528 10.23 -23.25 4.51
N ARG A 529 9.70 -23.18 3.28
CA ARG A 529 10.33 -22.48 2.16
C ARG A 529 10.48 -21.00 2.44
N TYR A 530 11.65 -20.46 2.13
CA TYR A 530 11.93 -19.03 2.06
C TYR A 530 12.89 -18.74 0.90
N TRP A 531 13.04 -17.46 0.56
CA TRP A 531 13.95 -17.05 -0.50
C TRP A 531 15.10 -16.22 0.09
N LYS A 532 16.32 -16.54 -0.34
CA LYS A 532 17.53 -15.87 0.12
C LYS A 532 18.14 -15.07 -1.02
N ILE A 533 18.30 -13.77 -0.80
CA ILE A 533 18.97 -12.83 -1.71
C ILE A 533 20.39 -12.65 -1.19
N VAL A 534 21.39 -12.92 -2.02
CA VAL A 534 22.79 -12.82 -1.61
C VAL A 534 23.58 -11.94 -2.56
N ASN A 535 24.58 -11.24 -2.04
CA ASN A 535 25.65 -10.66 -2.83
C ASN A 535 26.80 -11.66 -2.91
N PRO A 536 27.07 -12.30 -4.07
CA PRO A 536 28.13 -13.31 -4.17
C PRO A 536 29.54 -12.73 -4.08
N GLN A 537 29.67 -11.40 -4.23
CA GLN A 537 30.97 -10.69 -4.21
C GLN A 537 31.33 -10.19 -2.82
N SER A 538 30.35 -10.05 -1.91
CA SER A 538 30.57 -9.63 -0.54
C SER A 538 30.49 -10.80 0.42
N ARG A 539 31.45 -10.86 1.37
CA ARG A 539 31.56 -11.97 2.32
C ARG A 539 31.70 -11.47 3.74
N ASN A 540 31.09 -12.19 4.66
CA ASN A 540 31.27 -11.99 6.09
C ASN A 540 32.60 -12.60 6.57
N ARG A 541 32.95 -12.39 7.85
CA ARG A 541 34.18 -12.92 8.47
C ARG A 541 34.30 -14.45 8.42
N LEU A 542 33.22 -15.18 8.18
CA LEU A 542 33.22 -16.64 8.06
C LEU A 542 33.39 -17.09 6.59
N GLY A 543 33.62 -16.15 5.66
CA GLY A 543 33.77 -16.42 4.23
C GLY A 543 32.44 -16.74 3.50
N GLN A 544 31.31 -16.54 4.16
CA GLN A 544 29.98 -16.77 3.56
C GLN A 544 29.51 -15.53 2.83
N ALA A 545 28.81 -15.72 1.69
CA ALA A 545 28.18 -14.63 0.97
C ALA A 545 27.13 -13.96 1.85
N VAL A 546 27.18 -12.64 1.94
CA VAL A 546 26.23 -11.85 2.73
C VAL A 546 24.86 -11.85 2.10
N GLY A 547 23.77 -11.79 2.88
CA GLY A 547 22.44 -11.89 2.33
C GLY A 547 21.33 -11.44 3.27
N TYR A 548 20.16 -11.36 2.67
CA TYR A 548 18.87 -11.23 3.33
C TYR A 548 17.96 -12.37 2.90
N LYS A 549 17.01 -12.76 3.75
CA LYS A 549 15.99 -13.73 3.39
C LYS A 549 14.60 -13.10 3.49
N LEU A 550 13.77 -13.35 2.48
CA LEU A 550 12.35 -13.08 2.51
C LEU A 550 11.65 -14.27 3.16
N LEU A 551 11.04 -14.00 4.32
CA LEU A 551 10.21 -14.95 5.04
C LEU A 551 8.75 -14.65 4.71
N PRO A 552 8.03 -15.57 4.07
CA PRO A 552 6.60 -15.42 3.83
C PRO A 552 5.84 -15.43 5.15
N GLY A 553 4.78 -14.62 5.23
CA GLY A 553 3.74 -14.74 6.24
C GLY A 553 2.67 -15.72 5.81
N GLU A 554 1.48 -15.57 6.39
CA GLU A 554 0.26 -16.23 5.92
C GLU A 554 -0.03 -15.85 4.47
N ASN A 555 -0.50 -16.81 3.67
CA ASN A 555 -0.75 -16.55 2.25
C ASN A 555 -1.77 -17.54 1.66
N VAL A 556 -2.40 -17.12 0.54
CA VAL A 556 -3.40 -17.91 -0.19
C VAL A 556 -3.14 -17.83 -1.69
N GLN A 557 -3.70 -18.77 -2.44
CA GLN A 557 -3.65 -18.75 -3.90
C GLN A 557 -4.88 -18.06 -4.49
N LEU A 558 -4.72 -17.47 -5.68
CA LEU A 558 -5.83 -16.94 -6.47
C LEU A 558 -6.80 -18.08 -6.81
N LEU A 559 -8.08 -17.89 -6.45
CA LEU A 559 -9.14 -18.89 -6.67
C LEU A 559 -9.82 -18.77 -8.05
N ALA A 560 -9.48 -17.75 -8.83
CA ALA A 560 -10.00 -17.58 -10.19
C ALA A 560 -9.57 -18.75 -11.08
N GLN A 561 -10.48 -19.21 -11.95
CA GLN A 561 -10.18 -20.29 -12.90
C GLN A 561 -9.25 -19.79 -14.02
N PRO A 562 -8.37 -20.67 -14.56
CA PRO A 562 -7.38 -20.30 -15.57
C PRO A 562 -7.95 -19.66 -16.85
N ASP A 563 -9.18 -20.02 -17.24
CA ASP A 563 -9.87 -19.48 -18.42
C ASP A 563 -10.61 -18.16 -18.14
N SER A 564 -10.58 -17.63 -16.91
CA SER A 564 -11.23 -16.40 -16.55
C SER A 564 -10.45 -15.16 -17.02
N TRP A 565 -11.16 -14.07 -17.29
CA TRP A 565 -10.53 -12.79 -17.60
C TRP A 565 -9.71 -12.25 -16.42
N LEU A 566 -10.15 -12.52 -15.20
CA LEU A 566 -9.40 -12.15 -14.00
C LEU A 566 -8.03 -12.84 -13.97
N TYR A 567 -7.98 -14.14 -14.23
CA TYR A 567 -6.70 -14.89 -14.31
C TYR A 567 -5.76 -14.29 -15.35
N ARG A 568 -6.29 -13.87 -16.52
CA ARG A 568 -5.49 -13.23 -17.56
C ARG A 568 -4.99 -11.83 -17.15
N ARG A 569 -5.79 -11.06 -16.42
CA ARG A 569 -5.45 -9.72 -15.94
C ARG A 569 -4.48 -9.74 -14.75
N ALA A 570 -4.65 -10.70 -13.85
CA ALA A 570 -3.90 -10.86 -12.60
C ALA A 570 -3.08 -12.16 -12.57
N GLY A 571 -2.62 -12.67 -13.71
CA GLY A 571 -1.92 -13.96 -13.81
C GLY A 571 -0.65 -14.06 -12.99
N TYR A 572 -0.02 -12.95 -12.64
CA TYR A 572 1.12 -12.92 -11.73
C TYR A 572 0.77 -13.37 -10.30
N LEU A 573 -0.50 -13.34 -9.88
CA LEU A 573 -0.97 -13.83 -8.57
C LEU A 573 -1.07 -15.36 -8.48
N THR A 574 -0.83 -16.08 -9.59
CA THR A 574 -0.78 -17.54 -9.59
C THR A 574 0.41 -18.10 -8.83
N HIS A 575 1.42 -17.29 -8.60
CA HIS A 575 2.59 -17.60 -7.79
C HIS A 575 2.91 -16.41 -6.87
N HIS A 576 3.52 -16.71 -5.73
CA HIS A 576 3.75 -15.71 -4.69
C HIS A 576 5.03 -14.91 -4.89
N LEU A 577 6.03 -15.50 -5.56
CA LEU A 577 7.28 -14.82 -5.89
C LEU A 577 7.56 -14.89 -7.38
N TRP A 578 7.97 -13.74 -7.91
CA TRP A 578 8.62 -13.59 -9.20
C TRP A 578 9.89 -12.78 -9.01
N ALA A 579 10.88 -12.97 -9.89
CA ALA A 579 12.07 -12.14 -9.88
C ALA A 579 12.48 -11.78 -11.30
N THR A 580 12.88 -10.52 -11.50
CA THR A 580 13.36 -10.01 -12.79
C THR A 580 14.70 -9.28 -12.61
N PRO A 581 15.53 -9.15 -13.64
CA PRO A 581 16.55 -8.10 -13.62
C PRO A 581 15.86 -6.73 -13.64
N TYR A 582 16.51 -5.72 -13.06
CA TYR A 582 15.97 -4.36 -13.06
C TYR A 582 15.80 -3.83 -14.48
N HIS A 583 14.62 -3.25 -14.73
CA HIS A 583 14.33 -2.47 -15.93
C HIS A 583 13.51 -1.24 -15.56
N PRO A 584 13.86 -0.03 -16.05
CA PRO A 584 13.22 1.23 -15.63
C PRO A 584 11.74 1.34 -16.02
N GLU A 585 11.30 0.60 -17.03
CA GLU A 585 9.90 0.57 -17.49
C GLU A 585 9.08 -0.59 -16.89
N GLU A 586 9.70 -1.52 -16.19
CA GLU A 586 9.00 -2.62 -15.50
C GLU A 586 8.63 -2.20 -14.09
N LYS A 587 7.47 -1.55 -13.93
CA LYS A 587 7.06 -0.92 -12.67
C LYS A 587 5.88 -1.62 -11.97
N PHE A 588 4.91 -2.12 -12.74
CA PHE A 588 3.64 -2.61 -12.20
C PHE A 588 3.30 -4.00 -12.74
N PRO A 589 3.02 -4.98 -11.86
CA PRO A 589 2.90 -6.38 -12.23
C PRO A 589 1.70 -6.69 -13.14
N ALA A 590 0.64 -5.87 -13.09
CA ALA A 590 -0.54 -5.95 -13.96
C ALA A 590 -0.40 -5.16 -15.28
N GLY A 591 0.76 -4.51 -15.52
CA GLY A 591 0.95 -3.49 -16.55
C GLY A 591 0.62 -2.08 -16.06
N ASP A 592 0.95 -1.09 -16.86
CA ASP A 592 0.80 0.33 -16.45
C ASP A 592 -0.67 0.78 -16.38
N TYR A 593 -1.55 0.19 -17.19
CA TYR A 593 -2.95 0.59 -17.34
C TYR A 593 -3.91 -0.60 -17.25
N PRO A 594 -4.16 -1.15 -16.05
CA PRO A 594 -5.05 -2.32 -15.92
C PRO A 594 -6.53 -1.98 -16.08
N ASN A 595 -6.93 -0.68 -16.03
CA ASN A 595 -8.32 -0.26 -16.09
C ASN A 595 -8.98 -0.67 -17.42
N GLN A 596 -10.02 -1.51 -17.33
CA GLN A 596 -10.75 -2.08 -18.48
C GLN A 596 -9.83 -2.75 -19.54
N HIS A 597 -8.64 -3.21 -19.13
CA HIS A 597 -7.65 -3.83 -20.00
C HIS A 597 -7.80 -5.36 -20.02
N PRO A 598 -7.65 -6.03 -21.17
CA PRO A 598 -7.81 -7.49 -21.29
C PRO A 598 -6.72 -8.30 -20.56
N GLY A 599 -5.68 -7.67 -20.01
CA GLY A 599 -4.52 -8.32 -19.41
C GLY A 599 -3.54 -8.84 -20.45
N GLY A 600 -2.60 -9.69 -20.01
CA GLY A 600 -1.51 -10.23 -20.83
C GLY A 600 -0.30 -9.31 -20.91
N GLU A 601 -0.27 -8.26 -20.10
CA GLU A 601 0.87 -7.35 -19.89
C GLU A 601 1.55 -7.60 -18.55
N GLY A 602 2.51 -6.77 -18.22
CA GLY A 602 3.17 -6.78 -16.92
C GLY A 602 4.08 -8.00 -16.72
N LEU A 603 4.13 -8.45 -15.50
CA LEU A 603 5.11 -9.42 -15.00
C LEU A 603 5.09 -10.76 -15.77
N VAL A 604 3.89 -11.26 -16.07
CA VAL A 604 3.72 -12.52 -16.84
C VAL A 604 4.31 -12.39 -18.24
N ASN A 605 4.16 -11.22 -18.88
CA ASN A 605 4.71 -10.98 -20.22
C ASN A 605 6.24 -10.78 -20.19
N TRP A 606 6.74 -9.98 -19.24
CA TRP A 606 8.17 -9.68 -19.14
C TRP A 606 9.01 -10.93 -18.91
N THR A 607 8.56 -11.84 -18.05
CA THR A 607 9.28 -13.05 -17.67
C THR A 607 9.29 -14.13 -18.76
N GLN A 608 8.51 -13.96 -19.84
CA GLN A 608 8.60 -14.83 -21.02
C GLN A 608 9.97 -14.73 -21.70
N ALA A 609 10.66 -13.60 -21.55
CA ALA A 609 12.02 -13.42 -22.03
C ALA A 609 13.03 -14.33 -21.32
N ASN A 610 12.68 -14.88 -20.16
CA ASN A 610 13.47 -15.79 -19.35
C ASN A 610 14.92 -15.33 -19.15
N ARG A 611 15.09 -14.05 -18.83
CA ARG A 611 16.39 -13.39 -18.62
C ARG A 611 17.13 -14.00 -17.45
N SER A 612 18.46 -13.84 -17.44
CA SER A 612 19.28 -14.22 -16.27
C SER A 612 19.01 -13.28 -15.10
N ILE A 613 18.84 -13.87 -13.90
CA ILE A 613 18.74 -13.18 -12.61
C ILE A 613 19.92 -13.55 -11.68
N GLU A 614 20.98 -14.13 -12.22
CA GLU A 614 22.18 -14.47 -11.48
C GLU A 614 23.15 -13.28 -11.47
N ASN A 615 23.55 -12.82 -10.28
CA ASN A 615 24.51 -11.74 -10.08
C ASN A 615 24.16 -10.46 -10.88
N THR A 616 22.94 -9.97 -10.70
CA THR A 616 22.38 -8.82 -11.41
C THR A 616 21.69 -7.81 -10.47
N GLU A 617 21.33 -6.65 -10.99
CA GLU A 617 20.39 -5.72 -10.36
C GLU A 617 19.03 -6.45 -10.27
N LEU A 618 18.69 -6.96 -9.09
CA LEU A 618 17.60 -7.91 -8.88
C LEU A 618 16.35 -7.22 -8.33
N VAL A 619 15.21 -7.43 -8.95
CA VAL A 619 13.89 -7.00 -8.47
C VAL A 619 13.06 -8.22 -8.09
N LEU A 620 12.56 -8.25 -6.85
CA LEU A 620 11.57 -9.22 -6.41
C LEU A 620 10.17 -8.61 -6.47
N TRP A 621 9.23 -9.40 -6.92
CA TRP A 621 7.80 -9.12 -6.92
C TRP A 621 7.16 -10.16 -6.01
N TYR A 622 6.84 -9.73 -4.79
CA TYR A 622 6.28 -10.65 -3.80
C TYR A 622 4.80 -10.36 -3.61
N SER A 623 3.97 -11.36 -3.89
CA SER A 623 2.52 -11.31 -3.71
C SER A 623 2.10 -12.14 -2.51
N PHE A 624 1.26 -11.56 -1.66
CA PHE A 624 0.66 -12.22 -0.53
C PHE A 624 -0.79 -11.77 -0.38
N GLY A 625 -1.61 -12.56 0.27
CA GLY A 625 -3.03 -12.27 0.38
C GLY A 625 -3.75 -13.15 1.39
N CYS A 626 -5.03 -12.87 1.56
CA CYS A 626 -5.94 -13.64 2.40
C CYS A 626 -7.28 -13.88 1.71
N ASN A 627 -7.95 -14.96 2.11
CA ASN A 627 -9.37 -15.17 1.82
C ASN A 627 -10.18 -14.43 2.88
N HIS A 628 -11.04 -13.52 2.45
CA HIS A 628 -12.01 -12.92 3.35
C HIS A 628 -13.36 -13.60 3.15
N LEU A 629 -13.68 -14.48 4.08
CA LEU A 629 -15.01 -15.10 4.25
C LEU A 629 -15.66 -14.32 5.39
N PRO A 630 -16.59 -13.38 5.11
CA PRO A 630 -17.14 -12.48 6.12
C PRO A 630 -17.80 -13.23 7.27
N ARG A 631 -17.69 -12.66 8.47
CA ARG A 631 -18.30 -13.15 9.71
C ARG A 631 -19.25 -12.08 10.26
N PRO A 632 -20.25 -12.44 11.09
CA PRO A 632 -21.05 -11.43 11.78
C PRO A 632 -20.22 -10.41 12.59
N GLU A 633 -19.03 -10.83 13.09
CA GLU A 633 -18.09 -9.97 13.82
C GLU A 633 -17.38 -8.92 12.95
N ASP A 634 -17.42 -9.07 11.62
CA ASP A 634 -16.85 -8.10 10.67
C ASP A 634 -17.85 -6.97 10.35
N TRP A 635 -19.03 -6.99 10.97
CA TRP A 635 -20.07 -6.00 10.78
C TRP A 635 -20.41 -5.26 12.09
N PRO A 636 -20.72 -3.94 12.07
CA PRO A 636 -20.83 -3.04 10.90
C PRO A 636 -19.51 -2.46 10.41
N VAL A 637 -18.43 -2.57 11.15
CA VAL A 637 -17.07 -2.17 10.78
C VAL A 637 -16.11 -3.29 11.20
N MET A 638 -15.22 -3.66 10.29
CA MET A 638 -14.36 -4.81 10.44
C MET A 638 -13.23 -4.57 11.45
N PRO A 639 -13.06 -5.41 12.49
CA PRO A 639 -11.84 -5.45 13.27
C PRO A 639 -10.63 -5.72 12.35
N VAL A 640 -9.50 -5.08 12.65
CA VAL A 640 -8.31 -5.16 11.78
C VAL A 640 -7.82 -6.60 11.62
N SER A 641 -7.63 -7.02 10.36
CA SER A 641 -6.87 -8.22 9.99
C SER A 641 -5.46 -7.84 9.56
N TYR A 642 -4.48 -8.69 9.84
CA TYR A 642 -3.06 -8.42 9.64
C TYR A 642 -2.45 -9.48 8.73
N ILE A 643 -1.77 -9.05 7.66
CA ILE A 643 -0.99 -9.94 6.80
C ILE A 643 0.30 -9.24 6.35
N GLY A 644 1.37 -10.00 6.08
CA GLY A 644 2.63 -9.36 5.70
C GLY A 644 3.77 -10.35 5.48
N PHE A 645 4.98 -9.84 5.43
CA PHE A 645 6.21 -10.63 5.28
C PHE A 645 7.39 -9.91 5.94
N MET A 646 8.51 -10.64 6.11
CA MET A 646 9.73 -10.08 6.67
C MET A 646 10.94 -10.29 5.76
N LEU A 647 11.83 -9.30 5.74
CA LEU A 647 13.21 -9.43 5.25
C LEU A 647 14.15 -9.48 6.45
N LYS A 648 14.88 -10.59 6.60
CA LYS A 648 15.81 -10.78 7.72
C LYS A 648 17.25 -10.98 7.24
N PRO A 649 18.24 -10.41 7.93
CA PRO A 649 19.65 -10.63 7.59
C PRO A 649 20.03 -12.12 7.71
N VAL A 650 20.83 -12.61 6.77
CA VAL A 650 21.40 -13.96 6.77
C VAL A 650 22.87 -13.87 6.41
N GLY A 651 23.73 -13.86 7.41
CA GLY A 651 25.16 -13.63 7.23
C GLY A 651 25.52 -12.24 6.73
N PHE A 652 24.57 -11.30 6.76
CA PHE A 652 24.81 -9.90 6.43
C PHE A 652 25.70 -9.24 7.48
N PHE A 653 25.49 -9.56 8.75
CA PHE A 653 26.33 -9.14 9.86
C PHE A 653 27.26 -10.27 10.33
N ASP A 654 28.39 -9.93 10.92
CA ASP A 654 29.35 -10.89 11.47
C ASP A 654 28.88 -11.54 12.79
N HIS A 655 27.97 -10.88 13.50
CA HIS A 655 27.35 -11.34 14.75
C HIS A 655 26.03 -10.58 14.96
N ASN A 656 25.34 -10.78 16.07
CA ASN A 656 24.10 -10.08 16.39
C ASN A 656 24.33 -8.56 16.41
N PRO A 657 23.78 -7.79 15.45
CA PRO A 657 24.01 -6.33 15.35
C PRO A 657 23.36 -5.52 16.48
N ALA A 658 22.50 -6.15 17.29
CA ALA A 658 21.79 -5.53 18.40
C ALA A 658 22.46 -5.81 19.79
N LEU A 659 23.71 -6.27 19.80
CA LEU A 659 24.45 -6.45 21.06
C LEU A 659 24.78 -5.12 21.76
N ASP A 660 24.89 -4.05 21.02
CA ASP A 660 25.16 -2.70 21.49
C ASP A 660 23.93 -1.93 21.99
N VAL A 661 22.75 -2.53 21.90
CA VAL A 661 21.55 -1.94 22.51
C VAL A 661 21.71 -1.92 24.04
N PRO A 662 21.62 -0.72 24.67
CA PRO A 662 21.87 -0.60 26.10
C PRO A 662 20.84 -1.38 26.92
N PRO A 663 21.21 -1.85 28.14
CA PRO A 663 20.24 -2.40 29.07
C PRO A 663 19.24 -1.32 29.47
N SER A 664 17.98 -1.72 29.68
CA SER A 664 16.99 -0.79 30.23
C SER A 664 17.49 -0.24 31.56
N PRO A 665 17.36 1.08 31.81
CA PRO A 665 17.75 1.64 33.11
C PRO A 665 16.98 0.93 34.23
N PRO A 666 17.57 0.67 35.40
CA PRO A 666 16.86 0.11 36.51
C PRO A 666 15.71 1.06 36.87
N LYS A 667 14.49 0.55 36.89
CA LYS A 667 13.35 1.32 37.38
C LYS A 667 13.61 1.65 38.84
N ALA A 668 13.47 2.90 39.23
CA ALA A 668 13.39 3.29 40.64
C ALA A 668 12.35 2.40 41.32
N LYS A 669 12.64 1.93 42.53
CA LYS A 669 11.89 0.87 43.26
C LYS A 669 10.41 1.16 43.59
N ASP A 670 9.82 2.22 43.03
CA ASP A 670 8.51 2.74 43.44
C ASP A 670 7.31 2.25 42.60
N CYS A 671 7.48 1.28 41.70
CA CYS A 671 6.36 0.79 40.90
C CYS A 671 5.60 -0.41 41.46
N CYS A 672 6.01 -1.02 42.59
CA CYS A 672 5.26 -2.09 43.26
C CYS A 672 5.36 -1.90 44.77
N GLY A 673 4.56 -1.00 45.31
CA GLY A 673 4.21 -1.00 46.72
C GLY A 673 3.39 -2.23 47.08
N SER A 674 4.04 -3.35 47.33
CA SER A 674 3.52 -4.46 48.12
C SER A 674 4.66 -5.11 48.86
N SER A 675 4.85 -4.65 50.09
CA SER A 675 5.47 -5.45 51.13
C SER A 675 4.70 -6.79 51.24
N LEU A 676 5.31 -7.86 50.79
CA LEU A 676 4.96 -9.17 51.27
C LEU A 676 5.71 -9.39 52.59
N ASN A 677 4.95 -9.27 53.70
CA ASN A 677 5.31 -9.92 54.96
C ASN A 677 5.05 -11.43 54.85
#